data_37657ff843a6117f0c951572a750a9d4
#
_entry.id   37657ff843a6117f0c951572a750a9d4
#
_cell.length_a   1.000
_cell.length_b   1.000
_cell.length_c   1.000
_cell.angle_alpha   90.00
_cell.angle_beta   90.00
_cell.angle_gamma   90.00
#
_symmetry.space_group_name_H-M   'P 1'
#
loop_
_entity.id
_entity.type
_entity.pdbx_description
1 polymer ?
#
loop_
_entity_poly.entity_id
_entity_poly.type
_entity_poly.pdbx_seq_one_letter_code
_entity_poly.pdbx_strand_id
1 'polypeptide(L)'
;MLPFAQLLFPSSAKTLLISFIGLQSQEVAVKPVVNVVLKSDAEVLDEVMVVAYGTAKKSSFTGSASTIKAEQITSGSKESLDKAFAGKMAGVRIASATGDPGSMGEMNIRGVGSINGSKSPLYVIDGVVMKSDGDMNYYGKSQSVLSTLNPDDIESMTVLKDAAAASLYGSRAANGVVIITTKSGKEGKTRVSYNGEVGWSKMAVDQYKMMGAADYTNYVRESLANYYLIDHKNGTPIAQNKEEAYRFAETAAGDPTKYPGMADFLKDPTGKTATNWKDEIYRTAVTQNHQVALNGGNQNTKFYAGVGYNKSEGIVLGSDFKRISARVNVDQKITDWADFSVKQMVAHTTQNGFRDQNDQAQGLGTSSPLGILFAMDPTAPVYNEDGSVNANAGYGQVSNPHLMLGGRDSDTAMEWIQSKMFRSLTNAELGLHFLDKIFFKSIFGYDYIDNKHFEYWDRNGVNGAAVGGMGSRHTLQNSTLTTSNTLTYTDTFNDKHNLSVMAGFELEDQNLLRIIANVKNYSSSLPELSNGQPDAASSDSYGSAMMSYFGNVNYNFDDKYYLSASFRRDGSSRLSEDNRWANFWSVSGAWRLSKEGFMSDMPLFNDFKVKVSYGTNGNLPLDYYGYMDLYAGSGYGNNPAIYWSQLANNALTWEKSKNFNVGFEWNMFGRVTLSAEYYLKNTTDLLFQVPTAFETGFSSRWDNLGKLKNDGVEIEINSQNIVTKDFTWNTNFNLTYQQAVVKELPEGKDIQYGDGQMYIHREGESMYSFFLPEWAGVNPENGEGQWYIDPADHSKGLTNNYKKAGWGVVGKALPDVMGGLTNSFTYKDFDLSFLISYQFGGDMFDYPGYFTHNDGFRLGNTVPEADAADYWKKPGDVTAHPKPVFSNSQRPDSFSSRQVKSTDNIRLRELTVGYNIPVKKYINRLRVYFRANNPWLIWAKTDNVDPDVAINGYRQVDTPQLRSCVFGVNLEF
;
A
#
# COMPACT_ATOMS: atom_id res chain seq x y z
N MET A 1 17.66 3.38 45.02
CA MET A 1 18.67 2.77 45.93
C MET A 1 18.71 1.31 45.57
N LEU A 2 19.77 0.84 44.94
CA LEU A 2 20.03 -0.62 44.85
C LEU A 2 20.35 -1.17 46.22
N PRO A 3 19.90 -2.36 46.61
CA PRO A 3 20.22 -2.97 47.86
C PRO A 3 21.73 -3.28 47.92
N PHE A 4 22.30 -3.18 49.11
CA PHE A 4 23.71 -3.44 49.41
C PHE A 4 24.19 -4.71 48.72
N ALA A 5 25.21 -4.61 47.83
CA ALA A 5 25.94 -5.75 47.32
C ALA A 5 27.24 -5.88 48.13
N GLN A 6 27.44 -7.03 48.71
CA GLN A 6 28.73 -7.36 49.36
C GLN A 6 29.59 -8.04 48.30
N LEU A 7 30.67 -7.38 47.90
CA LEU A 7 31.60 -7.86 46.89
C LEU A 7 32.91 -8.24 47.53
N LEU A 8 33.42 -9.43 47.20
CA LEU A 8 34.73 -9.91 47.64
C LEU A 8 35.75 -9.63 46.54
N PHE A 9 36.81 -8.88 46.85
CA PHE A 9 37.87 -8.51 45.93
C PHE A 9 39.22 -9.07 46.35
N PRO A 10 40.16 -9.30 45.41
CA PRO A 10 41.57 -9.54 45.75
C PRO A 10 42.11 -8.34 46.54
N SER A 11 42.96 -8.59 47.52
CA SER A 11 43.60 -7.58 48.42
C SER A 11 44.43 -6.53 47.62
N SER A 12 44.71 -6.76 46.38
CA SER A 12 45.43 -5.87 45.45
C SER A 12 44.57 -4.91 44.67
N ALA A 13 43.21 -5.03 44.68
CA ALA A 13 42.30 -4.17 43.93
C ALA A 13 42.28 -2.75 44.54
N LYS A 14 42.65 -1.75 43.77
CA LYS A 14 42.70 -0.33 44.21
C LYS A 14 41.48 0.45 43.75
N THR A 15 40.84 0.04 42.66
CA THR A 15 39.69 0.73 42.02
C THR A 15 38.58 -0.25 41.67
N LEU A 16 37.34 0.22 41.70
CA LEU A 16 36.12 -0.44 41.27
C LEU A 16 35.57 0.32 40.10
N LEU A 17 35.34 -0.37 38.97
CA LEU A 17 34.54 0.16 37.87
C LEU A 17 33.07 -0.25 38.08
N ILE A 18 32.23 0.72 38.34
CA ILE A 18 30.80 0.49 38.53
C ILE A 18 30.09 0.97 37.28
N SER A 19 29.39 0.04 36.60
CA SER A 19 28.59 0.32 35.39
C SER A 19 27.19 -0.20 35.58
N PHE A 20 26.22 0.51 35.00
CA PHE A 20 24.83 0.10 34.93
C PHE A 20 24.25 0.56 33.58
N ILE A 21 23.40 -0.23 32.97
CA ILE A 21 22.82 0.09 31.69
C ILE A 21 22.06 1.43 31.79
N GLY A 22 22.42 2.39 30.94
CA GLY A 22 21.85 3.74 30.93
C GLY A 22 22.46 4.73 31.92
N LEU A 23 23.57 4.36 32.58
CA LEU A 23 24.30 5.22 33.50
C LEU A 23 25.81 5.24 33.18
N GLN A 24 26.46 6.41 33.34
CA GLN A 24 27.91 6.55 33.12
C GLN A 24 28.69 5.68 34.08
N SER A 25 29.58 4.85 33.53
CA SER A 25 30.50 4.06 34.32
C SER A 25 31.41 4.97 35.12
N GLN A 26 31.59 4.68 36.40
CA GLN A 26 32.43 5.47 37.30
C GLN A 26 33.47 4.58 37.96
N GLU A 27 34.75 5.02 37.90
CA GLU A 27 35.82 4.44 38.67
C GLU A 27 35.89 5.05 40.06
N VAL A 28 35.84 4.22 41.09
CA VAL A 28 35.92 4.66 42.49
C VAL A 28 36.93 3.84 43.25
N ALA A 29 37.67 4.50 44.14
CA ALA A 29 38.64 3.80 44.98
C ALA A 29 37.95 2.80 45.91
N VAL A 30 38.51 1.62 46.06
CA VAL A 30 38.06 0.59 47.02
C VAL A 30 38.11 1.12 48.43
N LYS A 31 36.94 1.15 49.09
CA LYS A 31 36.78 1.54 50.50
C LYS A 31 35.83 0.54 51.17
N PRO A 32 35.85 0.42 52.53
CA PRO A 32 34.92 -0.49 53.23
C PRO A 32 33.44 -0.30 52.93
N VAL A 33 33.04 0.93 52.63
CA VAL A 33 31.71 1.30 52.13
C VAL A 33 31.90 2.32 51.01
N VAL A 34 31.34 2.03 49.83
CA VAL A 34 31.37 2.90 48.66
C VAL A 34 29.97 3.27 48.30
N ASN A 35 29.59 4.55 48.46
CA ASN A 35 28.34 5.10 47.96
C ASN A 35 28.62 5.76 46.62
N VAL A 36 28.02 5.24 45.57
CA VAL A 36 28.16 5.77 44.20
C VAL A 36 26.81 6.23 43.68
N VAL A 37 26.76 7.46 43.24
CA VAL A 37 25.64 7.98 42.49
C VAL A 37 26.09 8.04 41.04
N LEU A 38 25.73 7.03 40.26
CA LEU A 38 25.98 7.05 38.83
C LEU A 38 25.10 8.14 38.20
N LYS A 39 25.72 9.00 37.43
CA LYS A 39 24.98 9.97 36.60
C LYS A 39 24.29 9.19 35.46
N SER A 40 23.11 9.63 35.09
CA SER A 40 22.46 9.14 33.86
C SER A 40 23.46 9.28 32.73
N ASP A 41 23.66 8.21 31.99
CA ASP A 41 24.30 8.28 30.67
C ASP A 41 23.27 8.89 29.71
N ALA A 42 23.08 10.19 29.92
CA ALA A 42 22.22 11.01 29.06
C ALA A 42 22.93 11.40 27.76
N GLU A 43 24.01 10.74 27.41
CA GLU A 43 24.23 10.44 26.01
C GLU A 43 23.10 9.46 25.62
N VAL A 44 21.98 9.98 25.14
CA VAL A 44 21.11 9.26 24.21
C VAL A 44 22.10 8.60 23.26
N LEU A 45 22.27 7.28 23.37
CA LEU A 45 23.04 6.50 22.41
C LEU A 45 22.58 7.03 21.04
N ASP A 46 23.47 7.77 20.37
CA ASP A 46 23.13 8.46 19.12
C ASP A 46 22.54 7.40 18.21
N GLU A 47 21.24 7.50 17.95
CA GLU A 47 20.51 6.50 17.16
C GLU A 47 21.19 6.42 15.79
N VAL A 48 21.81 5.28 15.50
CA VAL A 48 22.47 5.04 14.23
C VAL A 48 21.42 4.61 13.24
N MET A 49 21.31 5.35 12.16
CA MET A 49 20.40 5.06 11.03
C MET A 49 21.22 4.48 9.88
N VAL A 50 20.68 3.51 9.19
CA VAL A 50 21.20 3.10 7.88
C VAL A 50 20.74 4.11 6.84
N VAL A 51 21.71 4.67 6.13
CA VAL A 51 21.53 5.65 5.06
C VAL A 51 22.16 5.12 3.78
N ALA A 52 22.11 5.89 2.68
CA ALA A 52 22.70 5.46 1.42
C ALA A 52 24.18 5.07 1.58
N TYR A 53 24.49 3.83 1.23
CA TYR A 53 25.85 3.23 1.22
C TYR A 53 26.60 3.22 2.56
N GLY A 54 25.94 3.54 3.69
CA GLY A 54 26.59 3.56 5.01
C GLY A 54 25.62 3.74 6.16
N THR A 55 26.17 4.15 7.28
CA THR A 55 25.42 4.48 8.50
C THR A 55 25.73 5.91 8.92
N ALA A 56 24.75 6.60 9.50
CA ALA A 56 24.91 7.93 10.06
C ALA A 56 24.30 8.00 11.47
N LYS A 57 24.91 8.77 12.35
CA LYS A 57 24.27 9.13 13.61
C LYS A 57 23.15 10.12 13.34
N LYS A 58 21.99 9.97 13.97
CA LYS A 58 20.85 10.86 13.83
C LYS A 58 21.21 12.32 14.16
N SER A 59 22.07 12.51 15.17
CA SER A 59 22.55 13.83 15.57
C SER A 59 23.35 14.56 14.48
N SER A 60 24.14 13.84 13.68
CA SER A 60 24.97 14.40 12.61
C SER A 60 24.28 14.41 11.25
N PHE A 61 23.11 13.80 11.11
CA PHE A 61 22.40 13.72 9.86
C PHE A 61 21.70 15.03 9.51
N THR A 62 21.94 15.54 8.30
CA THR A 62 21.45 16.85 7.83
C THR A 62 20.20 16.74 6.94
N GLY A 63 19.85 15.52 6.48
CA GLY A 63 18.67 15.25 5.67
C GLY A 63 17.42 14.94 6.49
N SER A 64 16.34 14.54 5.78
CA SER A 64 15.07 14.10 6.38
C SER A 64 14.92 12.59 6.27
N ALA A 65 14.86 11.91 7.41
CA ALA A 65 14.66 10.47 7.50
C ALA A 65 13.85 10.09 8.73
N SER A 66 13.04 9.03 8.61
CA SER A 66 12.35 8.39 9.74
C SER A 66 12.68 6.90 9.78
N THR A 67 12.93 6.36 10.97
CA THR A 67 13.28 4.95 11.17
C THR A 67 12.27 4.26 12.07
N ILE A 68 11.84 3.06 11.68
CA ILE A 68 11.03 2.14 12.48
C ILE A 68 11.87 0.90 12.81
N LYS A 69 11.82 0.47 14.06
CA LYS A 69 12.55 -0.72 14.55
C LYS A 69 11.69 -1.99 14.49
N ALA A 70 12.37 -3.14 14.59
CA ALA A 70 11.77 -4.48 14.53
C ALA A 70 10.50 -4.63 15.38
N GLU A 71 10.48 -4.12 16.62
CA GLU A 71 9.34 -4.25 17.53
C GLU A 71 8.08 -3.55 17.00
N GLN A 72 8.25 -2.38 16.37
CA GLN A 72 7.16 -1.61 15.78
C GLN A 72 6.67 -2.20 14.44
N ILE A 73 7.55 -2.90 13.71
CA ILE A 73 7.23 -3.61 12.47
C ILE A 73 6.43 -4.86 12.80
N THR A 74 6.89 -5.65 13.75
CA THR A 74 6.27 -6.93 14.12
C THR A 74 4.97 -6.78 14.91
N SER A 75 4.63 -5.56 15.37
CA SER A 75 3.31 -5.28 15.97
C SER A 75 2.18 -5.21 14.93
N GLY A 76 2.48 -5.09 13.64
CA GLY A 76 1.50 -5.00 12.56
C GLY A 76 1.15 -6.35 11.91
N SER A 77 0.54 -6.28 10.72
CA SER A 77 0.24 -7.46 9.91
C SER A 77 1.50 -8.19 9.48
N LYS A 78 1.48 -9.53 9.53
CA LYS A 78 2.58 -10.39 9.06
C LYS A 78 2.43 -10.84 7.59
N GLU A 79 1.35 -10.48 6.95
CA GLU A 79 1.03 -10.86 5.57
C GLU A 79 1.75 -9.99 4.56
N SER A 80 1.80 -8.68 4.81
CA SER A 80 2.46 -7.70 3.95
C SER A 80 3.16 -6.65 4.80
N LEU A 81 4.42 -6.37 4.45
CA LEU A 81 5.27 -5.45 5.20
C LEU A 81 4.79 -4.01 5.09
N ASP A 82 4.32 -3.59 3.91
CA ASP A 82 3.85 -2.24 3.62
C ASP A 82 2.65 -1.83 4.50
N LYS A 83 1.67 -2.74 4.70
CA LYS A 83 0.50 -2.47 5.56
C LYS A 83 0.86 -2.24 7.04
N ALA A 84 2.01 -2.76 7.49
CA ALA A 84 2.45 -2.62 8.89
C ALA A 84 2.86 -1.18 9.27
N PHE A 85 2.98 -0.25 8.31
CA PHE A 85 3.49 1.12 8.55
C PHE A 85 2.41 2.19 8.61
N ALA A 86 1.15 1.85 8.32
CA ALA A 86 0.06 2.82 8.29
C ALA A 86 -0.06 3.61 9.61
N GLY A 87 0.07 4.95 9.54
CA GLY A 87 -0.03 5.85 10.68
C GLY A 87 1.18 5.92 11.61
N LYS A 88 2.30 5.23 11.30
CA LYS A 88 3.47 5.18 12.18
C LYS A 88 4.54 6.25 11.89
N MET A 89 4.53 6.88 10.72
CA MET A 89 5.54 7.84 10.30
C MET A 89 4.92 9.09 9.67
N ALA A 90 5.45 10.27 10.04
CA ALA A 90 5.11 11.52 9.36
C ALA A 90 5.56 11.49 7.89
N GLY A 91 4.78 12.09 6.99
CA GLY A 91 5.09 12.17 5.56
C GLY A 91 4.93 10.87 4.78
N VAL A 92 4.49 9.78 5.41
CA VAL A 92 4.30 8.47 4.77
C VAL A 92 2.82 8.07 4.83
N ARG A 93 2.20 7.94 3.67
CA ARG A 93 0.84 7.41 3.51
C ARG A 93 0.90 5.98 3.01
N ILE A 94 0.17 5.09 3.65
CA ILE A 94 -0.10 3.75 3.14
C ILE A 94 -1.58 3.66 2.81
N ALA A 95 -1.88 3.46 1.55
CA ALA A 95 -3.23 3.22 1.06
C ALA A 95 -3.39 1.72 0.74
N SER A 96 -4.48 1.12 1.20
CA SER A 96 -4.79 -0.28 0.91
C SER A 96 -6.17 -0.37 0.29
N ALA A 97 -6.24 -0.74 -0.97
CA ALA A 97 -7.50 -0.89 -1.68
C ALA A 97 -8.25 -2.16 -1.26
N THR A 98 -7.54 -3.22 -0.90
CA THR A 98 -8.12 -4.53 -0.65
C THR A 98 -7.61 -5.19 0.63
N GLY A 99 -8.49 -6.00 1.25
CA GLY A 99 -8.18 -6.88 2.38
C GLY A 99 -7.65 -8.26 1.98
N ASP A 100 -7.39 -8.52 0.70
CA ASP A 100 -6.86 -9.81 0.24
C ASP A 100 -5.49 -10.10 0.86
N PRO A 101 -5.26 -11.33 1.34
CA PRO A 101 -3.97 -11.75 1.87
C PRO A 101 -2.87 -11.70 0.79
N GLY A 102 -1.71 -11.13 1.13
CA GLY A 102 -0.58 -10.99 0.22
C GLY A 102 -0.69 -9.86 -0.79
N SER A 103 -1.79 -9.08 -0.78
CA SER A 103 -1.96 -7.91 -1.65
C SER A 103 -1.05 -6.76 -1.24
N MET A 104 -0.70 -5.92 -2.22
CA MET A 104 0.14 -4.75 -2.03
C MET A 104 -0.62 -3.60 -1.35
N GLY A 105 0.06 -2.90 -0.42
CA GLY A 105 -0.32 -1.58 0.03
C GLY A 105 0.46 -0.52 -0.74
N GLU A 106 -0.22 0.50 -1.26
CA GLU A 106 0.42 1.59 -1.97
C GLU A 106 1.09 2.54 -0.98
N MET A 107 2.43 2.58 -0.96
CA MET A 107 3.19 3.53 -0.15
C MET A 107 3.48 4.81 -0.95
N ASN A 108 3.19 5.93 -0.33
CA ASN A 108 3.48 7.25 -0.88
C ASN A 108 4.19 8.13 0.14
N ILE A 109 5.27 8.80 -0.28
CA ILE A 109 6.11 9.64 0.56
C ILE A 109 6.02 11.08 0.06
N ARG A 110 5.51 12.00 0.92
CA ARG A 110 5.38 13.45 0.63
C ARG A 110 4.57 13.75 -0.65
N GLY A 111 3.46 13.04 -0.84
CA GLY A 111 2.54 13.24 -1.95
C GLY A 111 2.94 12.53 -3.24
N VAL A 112 2.14 12.71 -4.29
CA VAL A 112 2.30 12.05 -5.59
C VAL A 112 3.36 12.78 -6.42
N GLY A 113 4.40 12.08 -6.85
CA GLY A 113 5.55 12.69 -7.51
C GLY A 113 5.50 12.76 -9.03
N SER A 114 4.60 12.00 -9.68
CA SER A 114 4.44 11.94 -11.14
C SER A 114 3.00 11.69 -11.55
N ILE A 115 2.63 12.04 -12.77
CA ILE A 115 1.32 11.74 -13.36
C ILE A 115 1.34 10.35 -14.01
N ASN A 116 2.27 10.07 -14.90
CA ASN A 116 2.38 8.81 -15.64
C ASN A 116 3.68 8.04 -15.37
N GLY A 117 4.65 8.62 -14.63
CA GLY A 117 5.85 7.93 -14.18
C GLY A 117 5.59 7.09 -12.91
N SER A 118 6.65 6.47 -12.37
CA SER A 118 6.57 5.74 -11.10
C SER A 118 6.12 6.67 -9.96
N LYS A 119 5.22 6.16 -9.11
CA LYS A 119 4.68 6.85 -7.93
C LYS A 119 5.14 6.20 -6.63
N SER A 120 5.66 4.98 -6.71
CA SER A 120 6.15 4.19 -5.57
C SER A 120 7.57 4.62 -5.18
N PRO A 121 7.92 4.51 -3.88
CA PRO A 121 9.30 4.72 -3.45
C PRO A 121 10.24 3.62 -3.96
N LEU A 122 11.53 3.91 -3.96
CA LEU A 122 12.56 2.92 -4.21
C LEU A 122 12.78 2.06 -2.96
N TYR A 123 12.70 0.75 -3.09
CA TYR A 123 13.05 -0.17 -2.00
C TYR A 123 14.48 -0.67 -2.13
N VAL A 124 15.21 -0.66 -1.00
CA VAL A 124 16.58 -1.15 -0.91
C VAL A 124 16.68 -2.12 0.25
N ILE A 125 17.06 -3.38 0.00
CA ILE A 125 17.20 -4.40 1.02
C ILE A 125 18.67 -4.71 1.21
N ASP A 126 19.20 -4.43 2.39
CA ASP A 126 20.62 -4.66 2.72
C ASP A 126 21.60 -4.07 1.68
N GLY A 127 21.26 -2.94 1.07
CA GLY A 127 22.08 -2.26 0.06
C GLY A 127 21.81 -2.66 -1.40
N VAL A 128 20.96 -3.66 -1.65
CA VAL A 128 20.55 -4.07 -3.00
C VAL A 128 19.22 -3.41 -3.36
N VAL A 129 19.18 -2.73 -4.50
CA VAL A 129 17.95 -2.13 -5.03
C VAL A 129 17.00 -3.22 -5.49
N MET A 130 15.75 -3.10 -5.07
CA MET A 130 14.67 -4.02 -5.37
C MET A 130 13.69 -3.41 -6.37
N LYS A 131 13.26 -4.19 -7.34
CA LYS A 131 12.07 -3.84 -8.13
C LYS A 131 10.81 -4.17 -7.33
N SER A 132 9.91 -3.21 -7.24
CA SER A 132 8.68 -3.36 -6.45
C SER A 132 7.42 -3.47 -7.28
N ASP A 133 7.42 -3.13 -8.59
CA ASP A 133 6.19 -2.68 -9.22
C ASP A 133 5.76 -3.37 -10.49
N GLY A 134 4.58 -3.00 -10.88
CA GLY A 134 3.83 -3.03 -12.14
C GLY A 134 4.17 -4.13 -13.15
N ASP A 135 5.45 -4.31 -13.40
CA ASP A 135 5.97 -5.38 -14.26
C ASP A 135 5.69 -6.80 -13.73
N MET A 136 5.39 -6.91 -12.41
CA MET A 136 5.12 -8.20 -11.74
C MET A 136 3.63 -8.50 -11.57
N ASN A 137 2.77 -7.52 -11.85
CA ASN A 137 1.32 -7.66 -11.74
C ASN A 137 0.74 -8.14 -13.07
N TYR A 138 -0.12 -9.12 -12.99
CA TYR A 138 -0.83 -9.61 -14.17
C TYR A 138 -2.30 -9.88 -13.84
N TYR A 139 -3.22 -9.39 -14.67
CA TYR A 139 -4.67 -9.56 -14.60
C TYR A 139 -5.27 -9.67 -13.19
N GLY A 140 -5.59 -8.54 -12.58
CA GLY A 140 -6.53 -8.44 -11.48
C GLY A 140 -6.06 -8.89 -10.10
N LYS A 141 -4.90 -9.52 -9.94
CA LYS A 141 -4.31 -9.85 -8.64
C LYS A 141 -2.90 -9.27 -8.51
N SER A 142 -2.79 -8.18 -7.76
CA SER A 142 -1.49 -7.59 -7.44
C SER A 142 -0.87 -8.30 -6.24
N GLN A 143 0.02 -9.25 -6.49
CA GLN A 143 0.85 -9.79 -5.42
C GLN A 143 2.00 -8.83 -5.15
N SER A 144 2.11 -8.36 -3.90
CA SER A 144 3.25 -7.54 -3.48
C SER A 144 4.56 -8.35 -3.55
N VAL A 145 5.58 -7.79 -4.20
CA VAL A 145 6.94 -8.36 -4.13
C VAL A 145 7.48 -8.31 -2.70
N LEU A 146 7.02 -7.32 -1.89
CA LEU A 146 7.33 -7.23 -0.46
C LEU A 146 6.69 -8.37 0.35
N SER A 147 5.65 -9.04 -0.16
CA SER A 147 5.05 -10.20 0.51
C SER A 147 6.00 -11.40 0.60
N THR A 148 7.08 -11.43 -0.20
CA THR A 148 8.16 -12.42 -0.10
C THR A 148 9.04 -12.22 1.12
N LEU A 149 9.08 -11.00 1.68
CA LEU A 149 9.85 -10.69 2.88
C LEU A 149 9.11 -11.16 4.13
N ASN A 150 9.84 -11.80 5.04
CA ASN A 150 9.30 -12.11 6.34
C ASN A 150 9.53 -10.93 7.31
N PRO A 151 8.49 -10.29 7.86
CA PRO A 151 8.64 -9.18 8.81
C PRO A 151 9.47 -9.54 10.04
N ASP A 152 9.48 -10.81 10.44
CA ASP A 152 10.27 -11.29 11.58
C ASP A 152 11.80 -11.31 11.29
N ASP A 153 12.25 -11.23 10.04
CA ASP A 153 13.67 -11.16 9.66
C ASP A 153 14.20 -9.72 9.57
N ILE A 154 13.35 -8.70 9.80
CA ILE A 154 13.72 -7.30 9.64
C ILE A 154 14.20 -6.74 10.99
N GLU A 155 15.33 -6.01 10.98
CA GLU A 155 15.87 -5.28 12.13
C GLU A 155 15.33 -3.86 12.19
N SER A 156 15.30 -3.16 11.03
CA SER A 156 14.80 -1.79 10.93
C SER A 156 14.41 -1.43 9.51
N MET A 157 13.60 -0.39 9.41
CA MET A 157 13.29 0.25 8.15
C MET A 157 13.46 1.76 8.26
N THR A 158 14.22 2.35 7.34
CA THR A 158 14.48 3.79 7.27
C THR A 158 13.89 4.35 5.97
N VAL A 159 13.06 5.38 6.10
CA VAL A 159 12.47 6.10 4.96
C VAL A 159 13.22 7.42 4.78
N LEU A 160 13.88 7.58 3.62
CA LEU A 160 14.55 8.80 3.20
C LEU A 160 13.55 9.65 2.40
N LYS A 161 13.27 10.89 2.88
CA LYS A 161 12.14 11.68 2.39
C LYS A 161 12.54 12.88 1.53
N ASP A 162 13.78 13.38 1.64
CA ASP A 162 14.27 14.55 0.91
C ASP A 162 15.46 14.23 0.02
N ALA A 163 15.87 15.21 -0.82
CA ALA A 163 16.97 15.02 -1.74
C ALA A 163 18.32 14.86 -1.03
N ALA A 164 18.54 15.49 0.13
CA ALA A 164 19.79 15.34 0.87
C ALA A 164 20.01 13.91 1.37
N ALA A 165 18.94 13.26 1.80
CA ALA A 165 18.96 11.86 2.22
C ALA A 165 19.02 10.89 1.03
N ALA A 166 18.32 11.18 -0.06
CA ALA A 166 18.01 10.23 -1.13
C ALA A 166 18.81 10.46 -2.43
N SER A 167 19.54 11.59 -2.60
CA SER A 167 20.24 11.92 -3.86
C SER A 167 21.33 10.91 -4.25
N LEU A 168 21.92 10.20 -3.32
CA LEU A 168 22.87 9.12 -3.60
C LEU A 168 22.21 7.91 -4.32
N TYR A 169 20.87 7.78 -4.28
CA TYR A 169 20.10 6.85 -5.11
C TYR A 169 19.62 7.49 -6.43
N GLY A 170 19.88 8.78 -6.62
CA GLY A 170 19.79 9.53 -7.88
C GLY A 170 18.43 9.53 -8.54
N SER A 171 18.43 9.02 -9.76
CA SER A 171 17.32 9.05 -10.69
C SER A 171 16.09 8.22 -10.30
N ARG A 172 16.16 7.39 -9.28
CA ARG A 172 15.05 6.55 -8.82
C ARG A 172 14.50 6.99 -7.48
N ALA A 173 15.05 8.06 -6.91
CA ALA A 173 14.74 8.53 -5.57
C ALA A 173 13.71 9.69 -5.53
N ALA A 174 13.09 10.04 -6.66
CA ALA A 174 12.13 11.14 -6.71
C ALA A 174 10.93 10.96 -5.77
N ASN A 175 10.51 9.71 -5.54
CA ASN A 175 9.40 9.36 -4.67
C ASN A 175 9.83 8.90 -3.26
N GLY A 176 11.10 9.19 -2.88
CA GLY A 176 11.71 8.72 -1.64
C GLY A 176 12.33 7.34 -1.75
N VAL A 177 13.03 6.93 -0.70
CA VAL A 177 13.72 5.62 -0.62
C VAL A 177 13.38 4.95 0.69
N VAL A 178 13.05 3.66 0.63
CA VAL A 178 12.79 2.80 1.78
C VAL A 178 13.93 1.81 1.91
N ILE A 179 14.76 1.98 2.93
CA ILE A 179 15.88 1.09 3.24
C ILE A 179 15.42 0.08 4.27
N ILE A 180 15.46 -1.20 3.91
CA ILE A 180 15.10 -2.32 4.77
C ILE A 180 16.40 -3.00 5.19
N THR A 181 16.67 -2.99 6.49
CA THR A 181 17.83 -3.68 7.08
C THR A 181 17.35 -4.96 7.74
N THR A 182 17.98 -6.06 7.43
CA THR A 182 17.62 -7.36 7.99
C THR A 182 18.48 -7.72 9.18
N LYS A 183 17.98 -8.62 10.02
CA LYS A 183 18.68 -9.10 11.22
C LYS A 183 20.02 -9.73 10.86
N SER A 184 21.08 -9.31 11.55
CA SER A 184 22.43 -9.86 11.43
C SER A 184 22.82 -10.64 12.67
N GLY A 185 23.90 -11.41 12.56
CA GLY A 185 24.49 -12.14 13.67
C GLY A 185 24.99 -11.22 14.79
N LYS A 186 24.87 -11.64 16.03
CA LYS A 186 25.36 -10.91 17.21
C LYS A 186 26.44 -11.74 17.90
N GLU A 187 27.45 -11.08 18.44
CA GLU A 187 28.47 -11.75 19.26
C GLU A 187 27.86 -12.36 20.52
N GLY A 188 28.22 -13.59 20.82
CA GLY A 188 27.74 -14.31 21.98
C GLY A 188 27.36 -15.76 21.69
N LYS A 189 26.82 -16.44 22.70
CA LYS A 189 26.34 -17.81 22.55
C LYS A 189 25.19 -17.85 21.57
N THR A 190 25.12 -18.90 20.78
CA THR A 190 24.01 -19.13 19.86
C THR A 190 22.69 -19.19 20.62
N ARG A 191 21.73 -18.36 20.20
CA ARG A 191 20.37 -18.33 20.73
C ARG A 191 19.41 -18.86 19.68
N VAL A 192 18.45 -19.61 20.14
CA VAL A 192 17.33 -20.10 19.32
C VAL A 192 16.09 -19.31 19.70
N SER A 193 15.42 -18.70 18.74
CA SER A 193 14.16 -18.02 18.97
C SER A 193 13.04 -18.67 18.16
N TYR A 194 11.85 -18.72 18.75
CA TYR A 194 10.61 -19.12 18.09
C TYR A 194 9.55 -18.06 18.31
N ASN A 195 8.96 -17.59 17.20
CA ASN A 195 7.79 -16.71 17.19
C ASN A 195 6.64 -17.47 16.55
N GLY A 196 5.55 -17.64 17.29
CA GLY A 196 4.32 -18.30 16.78
C GLY A 196 3.12 -17.40 16.97
N GLU A 197 2.25 -17.32 15.95
CA GLU A 197 1.00 -16.56 15.99
C GLU A 197 -0.13 -17.37 15.34
N VAL A 198 -1.32 -17.26 15.94
CA VAL A 198 -2.58 -17.74 15.34
C VAL A 198 -3.61 -16.64 15.52
N GLY A 199 -4.35 -16.33 14.45
CA GLY A 199 -5.31 -15.25 14.44
C GLY A 199 -6.58 -15.59 13.65
N TRP A 200 -7.61 -14.78 13.91
CA TRP A 200 -8.90 -14.83 13.22
C TRP A 200 -9.22 -13.45 12.68
N SER A 201 -9.67 -13.42 11.43
CA SER A 201 -9.99 -12.18 10.71
C SER A 201 -11.43 -12.19 10.22
N LYS A 202 -12.04 -11.00 10.26
CA LYS A 202 -13.37 -10.72 9.68
C LYS A 202 -13.32 -9.36 8.98
N MET A 203 -14.37 -9.01 8.27
CA MET A 203 -14.57 -7.68 7.71
C MET A 203 -14.49 -6.60 8.81
N ALA A 204 -13.74 -5.52 8.57
CA ALA A 204 -13.54 -4.44 9.55
C ALA A 204 -14.80 -3.59 9.72
N VAL A 205 -15.42 -3.21 8.60
CA VAL A 205 -16.69 -2.46 8.55
C VAL A 205 -17.68 -3.30 7.76
N ASP A 206 -18.86 -3.55 8.34
CA ASP A 206 -19.95 -4.23 7.61
C ASP A 206 -20.57 -3.25 6.61
N GLN A 207 -20.10 -3.36 5.39
CA GLN A 207 -20.45 -2.43 4.31
C GLN A 207 -21.77 -2.86 3.70
N TYR A 208 -22.67 -1.88 3.49
CA TYR A 208 -23.98 -2.10 2.85
C TYR A 208 -24.76 -3.27 3.45
N LYS A 209 -25.45 -2.99 4.55
CA LYS A 209 -26.47 -3.92 5.04
C LYS A 209 -27.58 -3.96 4.00
N MET A 210 -27.60 -5.03 3.20
CA MET A 210 -28.54 -5.15 2.09
C MET A 210 -29.94 -5.49 2.60
N MET A 211 -30.97 -5.06 1.83
CA MET A 211 -32.37 -5.38 2.14
C MET A 211 -32.61 -6.88 2.14
N GLY A 212 -33.55 -7.33 3.00
CA GLY A 212 -34.05 -8.71 3.03
C GLY A 212 -35.03 -8.99 1.88
N ALA A 213 -35.44 -10.26 1.76
CA ALA A 213 -36.32 -10.74 0.71
C ALA A 213 -37.65 -9.96 0.57
N ALA A 214 -38.28 -9.62 1.70
CA ALA A 214 -39.55 -8.89 1.71
C ALA A 214 -39.40 -7.45 1.17
N ASP A 215 -38.37 -6.74 1.64
CA ASP A 215 -38.10 -5.36 1.21
C ASP A 215 -37.68 -5.33 -0.26
N TYR A 216 -36.85 -6.29 -0.69
CA TYR A 216 -36.45 -6.44 -2.08
C TYR A 216 -37.66 -6.64 -3.01
N THR A 217 -38.56 -7.55 -2.66
CA THR A 217 -39.78 -7.80 -3.43
C THR A 217 -40.66 -6.56 -3.51
N ASN A 218 -40.85 -5.84 -2.42
CA ASN A 218 -41.64 -4.61 -2.42
C ASN A 218 -40.99 -3.51 -3.23
N TYR A 219 -39.66 -3.36 -3.14
CA TYR A 219 -38.91 -2.37 -3.88
C TYR A 219 -38.95 -2.62 -5.40
N VAL A 220 -38.80 -3.88 -5.83
CA VAL A 220 -38.93 -4.28 -7.25
C VAL A 220 -40.34 -4.00 -7.76
N ARG A 221 -41.39 -4.34 -7.00
CA ARG A 221 -42.77 -4.05 -7.37
C ARG A 221 -43.06 -2.56 -7.50
N GLU A 222 -42.57 -1.76 -6.55
CA GLU A 222 -42.70 -0.29 -6.58
C GLU A 222 -41.97 0.30 -7.79
N SER A 223 -40.74 -0.16 -8.07
CA SER A 223 -39.98 0.30 -9.22
C SER A 223 -40.64 -0.02 -10.57
N LEU A 224 -41.19 -1.23 -10.70
CA LEU A 224 -41.97 -1.64 -11.89
C LEU A 224 -43.30 -0.88 -12.01
N ALA A 225 -44.03 -0.68 -10.90
CA ALA A 225 -45.26 0.07 -10.92
C ALA A 225 -45.01 1.53 -11.36
N ASN A 226 -43.97 2.16 -10.84
CA ASN A 226 -43.59 3.52 -11.24
C ASN A 226 -43.18 3.56 -12.74
N TYR A 227 -42.49 2.52 -13.24
CA TYR A 227 -42.20 2.40 -14.67
C TYR A 227 -43.45 2.35 -15.52
N TYR A 228 -44.50 1.58 -15.16
CA TYR A 228 -45.73 1.47 -15.94
C TYR A 228 -46.58 2.74 -15.90
N LEU A 229 -46.39 3.62 -14.93
CA LEU A 229 -47.06 4.92 -14.80
C LEU A 229 -46.39 6.03 -15.62
N ILE A 230 -45.18 5.83 -16.14
CA ILE A 230 -44.45 6.82 -16.94
C ILE A 230 -44.76 6.65 -18.41
N ASP A 231 -44.81 7.76 -19.15
CA ASP A 231 -44.91 7.78 -20.58
C ASP A 231 -43.65 7.29 -21.30
N HIS A 232 -43.76 6.28 -22.14
CA HIS A 232 -42.64 5.57 -22.76
C HIS A 232 -42.46 5.91 -24.23
N LYS A 233 -42.80 6.76 -24.93
CA LYS A 233 -42.50 7.10 -26.35
C LYS A 233 -43.67 7.72 -27.13
N ASN A 234 -44.91 7.47 -26.69
CA ASN A 234 -46.07 7.85 -27.49
C ASN A 234 -47.07 8.78 -26.78
N GLY A 235 -46.67 9.36 -25.64
CA GLY A 235 -47.53 10.26 -24.86
C GLY A 235 -48.60 9.55 -24.01
N THR A 236 -48.46 8.22 -23.80
CA THR A 236 -49.42 7.44 -23.00
C THR A 236 -48.73 6.48 -22.06
N PRO A 237 -48.97 6.52 -20.75
CA PRO A 237 -48.52 5.51 -19.81
C PRO A 237 -49.08 4.13 -20.13
N ILE A 238 -48.35 3.06 -19.78
CA ILE A 238 -48.83 1.68 -19.98
C ILE A 238 -50.01 1.40 -19.03
N ALA A 239 -49.94 1.88 -17.79
CA ALA A 239 -51.00 1.77 -16.78
C ALA A 239 -51.72 3.12 -16.61
N GLN A 240 -53.06 3.09 -16.49
CA GLN A 240 -53.86 4.29 -16.34
C GLN A 240 -53.95 4.81 -14.89
N ASN A 241 -53.65 3.97 -13.93
CA ASN A 241 -53.69 4.27 -12.51
C ASN A 241 -52.77 3.36 -11.74
N LYS A 242 -52.58 3.69 -10.43
CA LYS A 242 -51.65 3.00 -9.52
C LYS A 242 -52.03 1.51 -9.30
N GLU A 243 -53.31 1.21 -9.25
CA GLU A 243 -53.80 -0.17 -9.02
C GLU A 243 -53.47 -1.07 -10.23
N GLU A 244 -53.66 -0.57 -11.42
CA GLU A 244 -53.30 -1.27 -12.66
C GLU A 244 -51.79 -1.43 -12.81
N ALA A 245 -51.02 -0.42 -12.45
CA ALA A 245 -49.57 -0.49 -12.46
C ALA A 245 -49.01 -1.56 -11.51
N TYR A 246 -49.56 -1.67 -10.31
CA TYR A 246 -49.16 -2.73 -9.36
C TYR A 246 -49.54 -4.12 -9.87
N ARG A 247 -50.68 -4.29 -10.54
CA ARG A 247 -51.08 -5.58 -11.14
C ARG A 247 -50.10 -6.00 -12.26
N PHE A 248 -49.62 -5.07 -13.07
CA PHE A 248 -48.60 -5.34 -14.08
C PHE A 248 -47.23 -5.65 -13.42
N ALA A 249 -46.89 -4.90 -12.37
CA ALA A 249 -45.65 -5.12 -11.63
C ALA A 249 -45.61 -6.51 -10.97
N GLU A 250 -46.71 -6.96 -10.37
CA GLU A 250 -46.83 -8.30 -9.78
C GLU A 250 -46.67 -9.40 -10.81
N THR A 251 -47.28 -9.25 -11.97
CA THR A 251 -47.14 -10.19 -13.08
C THR A 251 -45.70 -10.26 -13.56
N ALA A 252 -45.02 -9.12 -13.69
CA ALA A 252 -43.62 -9.07 -14.12
C ALA A 252 -42.63 -9.60 -13.04
N ALA A 253 -42.89 -9.31 -11.77
CA ALA A 253 -42.07 -9.81 -10.63
C ALA A 253 -42.22 -11.32 -10.43
N GLY A 254 -43.36 -11.89 -10.83
CA GLY A 254 -43.60 -13.33 -10.79
C GLY A 254 -42.98 -14.11 -11.96
N ASP A 255 -42.23 -13.49 -12.85
CA ASP A 255 -41.54 -14.16 -13.95
C ASP A 255 -40.29 -14.89 -13.43
N PRO A 256 -40.29 -16.25 -13.39
CA PRO A 256 -39.19 -17.02 -12.82
C PRO A 256 -37.91 -16.97 -13.68
N THR A 257 -38.01 -16.52 -14.93
CA THR A 257 -36.82 -16.35 -15.79
C THR A 257 -36.02 -15.07 -15.44
N LYS A 258 -36.67 -14.09 -14.77
CA LYS A 258 -36.06 -12.84 -14.34
C LYS A 258 -35.79 -12.85 -12.84
N TYR A 259 -36.69 -13.41 -12.05
CA TYR A 259 -36.63 -13.45 -10.58
C TYR A 259 -36.80 -14.90 -10.11
N PRO A 260 -35.73 -15.70 -10.05
CA PRO A 260 -35.81 -17.14 -9.81
C PRO A 260 -36.53 -17.57 -8.51
N GLY A 261 -36.45 -16.75 -7.47
CA GLY A 261 -37.09 -17.05 -6.18
C GLY A 261 -38.36 -16.23 -5.87
N MET A 262 -38.58 -15.11 -6.54
CA MET A 262 -39.63 -14.15 -6.19
C MET A 262 -41.04 -14.67 -6.39
N ALA A 263 -41.27 -15.48 -7.43
CA ALA A 263 -42.58 -16.06 -7.71
C ALA A 263 -43.08 -16.97 -6.58
N ASP A 264 -42.15 -17.72 -5.97
CA ASP A 264 -42.46 -18.60 -4.83
C ASP A 264 -42.57 -17.83 -3.51
N PHE A 265 -41.72 -16.81 -3.34
CA PHE A 265 -41.82 -15.87 -2.20
C PHE A 265 -43.14 -15.09 -2.18
N LEU A 266 -43.64 -14.67 -3.35
CA LEU A 266 -44.94 -13.99 -3.47
C LEU A 266 -46.10 -14.89 -3.07
N LYS A 267 -46.00 -16.21 -3.26
CA LYS A 267 -47.00 -17.19 -2.84
C LYS A 267 -46.97 -17.47 -1.34
N ASP A 268 -45.77 -17.50 -0.74
CA ASP A 268 -45.55 -17.70 0.69
C ASP A 268 -44.46 -16.75 1.22
N PRO A 269 -44.83 -15.50 1.58
CA PRO A 269 -43.89 -14.52 2.14
C PRO A 269 -43.30 -14.91 3.50
N THR A 270 -43.87 -15.89 4.17
CA THR A 270 -43.34 -16.45 5.44
C THR A 270 -42.38 -17.60 5.23
N GLY A 271 -42.15 -17.97 3.96
CA GLY A 271 -41.36 -19.10 3.55
C GLY A 271 -39.87 -19.03 3.83
N LYS A 272 -39.22 -20.16 3.64
CA LYS A 272 -37.88 -20.48 4.10
C LYS A 272 -36.74 -19.84 3.30
N THR A 273 -37.00 -19.02 2.28
CA THR A 273 -36.04 -18.54 1.32
C THR A 273 -35.71 -17.06 1.52
N ALA A 274 -35.06 -16.72 2.64
CA ALA A 274 -34.39 -15.43 2.76
C ALA A 274 -32.88 -15.69 2.80
N THR A 275 -32.21 -15.50 1.68
CA THR A 275 -30.76 -15.73 1.57
C THR A 275 -30.01 -14.43 1.83
N ASN A 276 -29.13 -14.44 2.83
CA ASN A 276 -28.13 -13.39 2.99
C ASN A 276 -26.86 -13.80 2.23
N TRP A 277 -26.75 -13.34 1.01
CA TRP A 277 -25.64 -13.69 0.11
C TRP A 277 -24.26 -13.26 0.63
N LYS A 278 -24.18 -12.28 1.55
CA LYS A 278 -22.92 -11.95 2.22
C LYS A 278 -22.42 -13.09 3.11
N ASP A 279 -23.31 -13.73 3.85
CA ASP A 279 -22.94 -14.83 4.74
C ASP A 279 -22.47 -16.07 3.95
N GLU A 280 -22.92 -16.18 2.69
CA GLU A 280 -22.53 -17.27 1.78
C GLU A 280 -21.15 -17.06 1.14
N ILE A 281 -20.66 -15.81 1.07
CA ILE A 281 -19.39 -15.46 0.43
C ILE A 281 -18.28 -15.26 1.45
N TYR A 282 -18.61 -14.64 2.59
CA TYR A 282 -17.63 -14.28 3.60
C TYR A 282 -17.55 -15.32 4.72
N ARG A 283 -16.32 -15.57 5.18
CA ARG A 283 -16.02 -16.43 6.31
C ARG A 283 -15.20 -15.75 7.39
N THR A 284 -15.11 -16.35 8.57
CA THR A 284 -14.05 -16.06 9.52
C THR A 284 -12.77 -16.72 9.03
N ALA A 285 -11.79 -15.92 8.64
CA ALA A 285 -10.51 -16.37 8.10
C ALA A 285 -9.51 -16.68 9.22
N VAL A 286 -8.67 -17.68 9.02
CA VAL A 286 -7.61 -18.08 9.97
C VAL A 286 -6.25 -17.75 9.42
N THR A 287 -5.41 -17.10 10.26
CA THR A 287 -4.01 -16.80 9.94
C THR A 287 -3.08 -17.51 10.91
N GLN A 288 -1.99 -18.09 10.39
CA GLN A 288 -0.91 -18.71 11.17
C GLN A 288 0.44 -18.18 10.70
N ASN A 289 1.31 -17.86 11.65
CA ASN A 289 2.68 -17.46 11.36
C ASN A 289 3.63 -18.16 12.33
N HIS A 290 4.69 -18.78 11.81
CA HIS A 290 5.69 -19.51 12.59
C HIS A 290 7.08 -19.15 12.09
N GLN A 291 7.96 -18.70 12.99
CA GLN A 291 9.34 -18.34 12.69
C GLN A 291 10.26 -19.02 13.70
N VAL A 292 11.27 -19.73 13.21
CA VAL A 292 12.40 -20.21 13.99
C VAL A 292 13.64 -19.49 13.50
N ALA A 293 14.43 -18.93 14.41
CA ALA A 293 15.68 -18.29 14.06
C ALA A 293 16.81 -18.67 15.02
N LEU A 294 18.03 -18.68 14.47
CA LEU A 294 19.30 -18.88 15.15
C LEU A 294 20.13 -17.61 15.02
N ASN A 295 20.68 -17.11 16.11
CA ASN A 295 21.53 -15.94 16.12
C ASN A 295 22.72 -16.19 17.05
N GLY A 296 23.95 -15.91 16.59
CA GLY A 296 25.14 -16.11 17.40
C GLY A 296 26.42 -15.73 16.67
N GLY A 297 27.53 -15.98 17.32
CA GLY A 297 28.84 -15.76 16.73
C GLY A 297 29.92 -15.38 17.72
N ASN A 298 31.07 -15.09 17.19
CA ASN A 298 32.25 -14.59 17.94
C ASN A 298 32.75 -13.28 17.27
N GLN A 299 33.91 -12.80 17.69
CA GLN A 299 34.51 -11.57 17.16
C GLN A 299 34.80 -11.64 15.65
N ASN A 300 35.05 -12.82 15.09
CA ASN A 300 35.40 -13.00 13.69
C ASN A 300 34.23 -13.42 12.82
N THR A 301 33.34 -14.25 13.34
CA THR A 301 32.21 -14.80 12.59
C THR A 301 30.93 -14.54 13.34
N LYS A 302 29.96 -13.88 12.68
CA LYS A 302 28.62 -13.67 13.19
C LYS A 302 27.63 -14.23 12.19
N PHE A 303 26.56 -14.86 12.66
CA PHE A 303 25.55 -15.43 11.78
C PHE A 303 24.15 -15.28 12.30
N TYR A 304 23.22 -15.12 11.38
CA TYR A 304 21.79 -15.23 11.58
C TYR A 304 21.23 -16.23 10.57
N ALA A 305 20.37 -17.15 11.01
CA ALA A 305 19.63 -18.05 10.14
C ALA A 305 18.19 -18.13 10.60
N GLY A 306 17.25 -17.94 9.71
CA GLY A 306 15.80 -17.94 9.98
C GLY A 306 15.04 -18.77 8.97
N VAL A 307 13.98 -19.46 9.43
CA VAL A 307 12.99 -20.14 8.56
C VAL A 307 11.61 -19.73 9.05
N GLY A 308 10.79 -19.26 8.10
CA GLY A 308 9.44 -18.78 8.35
C GLY A 308 8.38 -19.52 7.53
N TYR A 309 7.23 -19.74 8.14
CA TYR A 309 6.01 -20.23 7.51
C TYR A 309 4.85 -19.29 7.86
N ASN A 310 4.15 -18.81 6.84
CA ASN A 310 2.90 -18.06 6.99
C ASN A 310 1.82 -18.71 6.14
N LYS A 311 0.62 -18.84 6.70
CA LYS A 311 -0.60 -19.18 5.98
C LYS A 311 -1.70 -18.24 6.44
N SER A 312 -2.28 -17.49 5.52
CA SER A 312 -3.37 -16.56 5.76
C SER A 312 -4.53 -16.91 4.84
N GLU A 313 -5.65 -17.31 5.42
CA GLU A 313 -6.89 -17.44 4.67
C GLU A 313 -7.49 -16.06 4.45
N GLY A 314 -8.12 -15.83 3.29
CA GLY A 314 -8.93 -14.64 3.04
C GLY A 314 -10.33 -14.79 3.61
N ILE A 315 -10.97 -13.66 3.90
CA ILE A 315 -12.37 -13.64 4.37
C ILE A 315 -13.36 -14.03 3.28
N VAL A 316 -12.98 -13.92 2.01
CA VAL A 316 -13.75 -14.46 0.87
C VAL A 316 -13.37 -15.91 0.68
N LEU A 317 -14.38 -16.78 0.51
CA LEU A 317 -14.16 -18.20 0.26
C LEU A 317 -13.23 -18.41 -0.94
N GLY A 318 -12.35 -19.41 -0.88
CA GLY A 318 -11.41 -19.76 -1.95
C GLY A 318 -10.19 -18.86 -2.07
N SER A 319 -10.07 -17.80 -1.26
CA SER A 319 -8.86 -16.98 -1.24
C SER A 319 -7.94 -17.38 -0.08
N ASP A 320 -6.64 -17.48 -0.37
CA ASP A 320 -5.58 -17.70 0.63
C ASP A 320 -4.21 -17.24 0.13
N PHE A 321 -3.30 -17.05 1.08
CA PHE A 321 -1.90 -16.75 0.85
C PHE A 321 -1.02 -17.66 1.72
N LYS A 322 0.04 -18.22 1.13
CA LYS A 322 1.06 -19.03 1.82
C LYS A 322 2.44 -18.49 1.48
N ARG A 323 3.31 -18.41 2.49
CA ARG A 323 4.74 -18.11 2.31
C ARG A 323 5.59 -19.08 3.10
N ILE A 324 6.61 -19.62 2.44
CA ILE A 324 7.75 -20.29 3.08
C ILE A 324 8.97 -19.45 2.75
N SER A 325 9.74 -19.05 3.74
CA SER A 325 10.94 -18.24 3.57
C SER A 325 12.10 -18.79 4.39
N ALA A 326 13.30 -18.65 3.85
CA ALA A 326 14.54 -18.94 4.56
C ALA A 326 15.51 -17.79 4.36
N ARG A 327 16.26 -17.45 5.41
CA ARG A 327 17.28 -16.41 5.38
C ARG A 327 18.53 -16.89 6.09
N VAL A 328 19.70 -16.58 5.50
CA VAL A 328 21.02 -16.81 6.11
C VAL A 328 21.87 -15.57 5.88
N ASN A 329 22.34 -14.97 6.97
CA ASN A 329 23.26 -13.85 6.95
C ASN A 329 24.53 -14.27 7.72
N VAL A 330 25.69 -14.11 7.09
CA VAL A 330 27.01 -14.42 7.69
C VAL A 330 27.92 -13.24 7.46
N ASP A 331 28.45 -12.71 8.56
CA ASP A 331 29.46 -11.66 8.56
C ASP A 331 30.78 -12.29 9.05
N GLN A 332 31.82 -12.22 8.25
CA GLN A 332 33.14 -12.82 8.51
C GLN A 332 34.24 -11.77 8.44
N LYS A 333 34.92 -11.54 9.54
CA LYS A 333 36.19 -10.83 9.56
C LYS A 333 37.28 -11.81 9.13
N ILE A 334 37.80 -11.61 7.91
CA ILE A 334 38.83 -12.49 7.32
C ILE A 334 40.19 -12.15 7.93
N THR A 335 40.50 -10.87 7.98
CA THR A 335 41.72 -10.29 8.61
C THR A 335 41.32 -8.95 9.24
N ASP A 336 42.32 -8.27 9.89
CA ASP A 336 42.04 -6.94 10.47
C ASP A 336 41.77 -5.87 9.40
N TRP A 337 42.17 -6.10 8.16
CA TRP A 337 41.97 -5.18 7.05
C TRP A 337 40.94 -5.67 6.00
N ALA A 338 40.34 -6.86 6.18
CA ALA A 338 39.37 -7.42 5.24
C ALA A 338 38.22 -8.11 5.96
N ASP A 339 37.02 -7.76 5.60
CA ASP A 339 35.77 -8.40 6.00
C ASP A 339 34.93 -8.80 4.79
N PHE A 340 34.11 -9.83 4.96
CA PHE A 340 33.22 -10.35 3.94
C PHE A 340 31.87 -10.69 4.57
N SER A 341 30.80 -10.30 3.90
CA SER A 341 29.43 -10.60 4.33
C SER A 341 28.64 -11.23 3.19
N VAL A 342 27.84 -12.23 3.53
CA VAL A 342 26.84 -12.80 2.58
C VAL A 342 25.50 -12.81 3.26
N LYS A 343 24.50 -12.28 2.55
CA LYS A 343 23.10 -12.30 2.97
C LYS A 343 22.28 -12.95 1.87
N GLN A 344 21.67 -14.07 2.18
CA GLN A 344 20.85 -14.84 1.26
C GLN A 344 19.44 -14.95 1.78
N MET A 345 18.47 -14.59 0.95
CA MET A 345 17.04 -14.82 1.19
C MET A 345 16.47 -15.67 0.06
N VAL A 346 15.65 -16.66 0.42
CA VAL A 346 14.85 -17.44 -0.52
C VAL A 346 13.42 -17.45 0.01
N ALA A 347 12.45 -17.19 -0.86
CA ALA A 347 11.04 -17.26 -0.51
C ALA A 347 10.23 -17.91 -1.63
N HIS A 348 9.25 -18.69 -1.23
CA HIS A 348 8.22 -19.21 -2.12
C HIS A 348 6.85 -18.79 -1.58
N THR A 349 6.05 -18.14 -2.43
CA THR A 349 4.69 -17.74 -2.08
C THR A 349 3.69 -18.40 -3.02
N THR A 350 2.51 -18.65 -2.50
CA THR A 350 1.34 -19.08 -3.29
C THR A 350 0.17 -18.24 -2.85
N GLN A 351 -0.49 -17.59 -3.79
CA GLN A 351 -1.72 -16.85 -3.60
C GLN A 351 -2.80 -17.51 -4.46
N ASN A 352 -3.89 -17.94 -3.83
CA ASN A 352 -5.09 -18.41 -4.49
C ASN A 352 -6.18 -17.35 -4.38
N GLY A 353 -7.09 -17.33 -5.34
CA GLY A 353 -8.23 -16.45 -5.29
C GLY A 353 -9.10 -16.55 -6.54
N PHE A 354 -9.97 -15.59 -6.64
CA PHE A 354 -10.90 -15.38 -7.74
C PHE A 354 -10.49 -14.11 -8.51
N ARG A 355 -11.11 -13.89 -9.66
CA ARG A 355 -10.90 -12.70 -10.49
C ARG A 355 -11.42 -11.46 -9.77
N ASP A 356 -10.58 -10.44 -9.62
CA ASP A 356 -10.99 -9.11 -9.18
C ASP A 356 -11.59 -8.31 -10.34
N GLN A 357 -12.41 -7.32 -10.03
CA GLN A 357 -13.08 -6.48 -11.03
C GLN A 357 -12.18 -5.46 -11.75
N ASN A 358 -10.87 -5.55 -11.63
CA ASN A 358 -9.96 -4.63 -12.33
C ASN A 358 -10.06 -4.68 -13.87
N ASP A 359 -10.79 -5.61 -14.43
CA ASP A 359 -11.10 -5.64 -15.86
C ASP A 359 -12.33 -4.78 -16.16
N GLN A 360 -12.11 -3.48 -16.32
CA GLN A 360 -13.13 -2.44 -16.53
C GLN A 360 -13.96 -2.59 -17.83
N ALA A 361 -13.67 -3.60 -18.65
CA ALA A 361 -14.30 -3.74 -19.96
C ALA A 361 -15.72 -4.34 -19.96
N GLN A 362 -16.22 -4.87 -18.83
CA GLN A 362 -17.40 -5.77 -18.86
C GLN A 362 -18.60 -5.32 -18.02
N GLY A 363 -18.75 -4.07 -17.65
CA GLY A 363 -19.97 -3.64 -16.91
C GLY A 363 -20.12 -4.33 -15.54
N LEU A 364 -21.30 -4.27 -14.93
CA LEU A 364 -21.59 -4.94 -13.64
C LEU A 364 -20.93 -6.30 -13.58
N GLY A 365 -19.95 -6.43 -12.66
CA GLY A 365 -19.13 -7.58 -12.45
C GLY A 365 -19.79 -8.93 -12.26
N THR A 366 -20.48 -9.37 -13.29
CA THR A 366 -20.91 -10.77 -13.39
C THR A 366 -19.71 -11.71 -13.52
N SER A 367 -18.52 -11.16 -13.67
CA SER A 367 -17.26 -11.91 -13.77
C SER A 367 -16.51 -12.07 -12.44
N SER A 368 -16.98 -11.46 -11.34
CA SER A 368 -16.39 -11.55 -10.01
C SER A 368 -17.43 -11.94 -8.96
N PRO A 369 -17.13 -12.85 -8.03
CA PRO A 369 -18.06 -13.24 -6.98
C PRO A 369 -18.48 -12.08 -6.08
N LEU A 370 -17.61 -11.09 -5.88
CA LEU A 370 -17.91 -9.88 -5.10
C LEU A 370 -18.84 -8.92 -5.86
N GLY A 371 -18.68 -8.80 -7.19
CA GLY A 371 -19.55 -7.98 -8.02
C GLY A 371 -20.95 -8.57 -8.17
N ILE A 372 -21.03 -9.87 -8.37
CA ILE A 372 -22.28 -10.62 -8.44
C ILE A 372 -23.11 -10.45 -7.18
N LEU A 373 -22.49 -10.32 -6.00
CA LEU A 373 -23.16 -10.17 -4.72
C LEU A 373 -24.27 -9.11 -4.73
N PHE A 374 -24.06 -8.01 -5.45
CA PHE A 374 -25.03 -6.92 -5.57
C PHE A 374 -26.19 -7.19 -6.55
N ALA A 375 -26.10 -8.24 -7.34
CA ALA A 375 -27.12 -8.66 -8.31
C ALA A 375 -27.83 -9.97 -7.93
N MET A 376 -27.59 -10.47 -6.70
CA MET A 376 -28.20 -11.71 -6.23
C MET A 376 -29.62 -11.48 -5.70
N ASP A 377 -30.52 -12.35 -6.07
CA ASP A 377 -31.91 -12.34 -5.60
C ASP A 377 -31.96 -12.93 -4.16
N PRO A 378 -32.31 -12.12 -3.13
CA PRO A 378 -32.40 -12.60 -1.76
C PRO A 378 -33.57 -13.57 -1.52
N THR A 379 -34.49 -13.74 -2.50
CA THR A 379 -35.57 -14.73 -2.45
C THR A 379 -35.16 -16.09 -3.03
N ALA A 380 -34.01 -16.17 -3.72
CA ALA A 380 -33.52 -17.41 -4.32
C ALA A 380 -32.71 -18.26 -3.33
N PRO A 381 -32.92 -19.60 -3.29
CA PRO A 381 -32.11 -20.49 -2.47
C PRO A 381 -30.69 -20.66 -3.05
N VAL A 382 -29.70 -20.85 -2.19
CA VAL A 382 -28.31 -21.12 -2.59
C VAL A 382 -28.16 -22.48 -3.28
N TYR A 383 -28.88 -23.48 -2.79
CA TYR A 383 -28.83 -24.86 -3.28
C TYR A 383 -30.21 -25.30 -3.78
N ASN A 384 -30.23 -26.16 -4.78
CA ASN A 384 -31.40 -26.84 -5.25
C ASN A 384 -31.84 -27.92 -4.22
N GLU A 385 -33.05 -28.51 -4.36
CA GLU A 385 -33.56 -29.55 -3.48
C GLU A 385 -32.69 -30.83 -3.45
N ASP A 386 -31.94 -31.08 -4.52
CA ASP A 386 -31.00 -32.22 -4.63
C ASP A 386 -29.62 -31.92 -4.01
N GLY A 387 -29.41 -30.73 -3.43
CA GLY A 387 -28.16 -30.29 -2.81
C GLY A 387 -27.14 -29.73 -3.78
N SER A 388 -27.41 -29.69 -5.08
CA SER A 388 -26.55 -29.06 -6.06
C SER A 388 -26.63 -27.53 -5.92
N VAL A 389 -25.57 -26.79 -6.33
CA VAL A 389 -25.58 -25.34 -6.36
C VAL A 389 -26.64 -24.85 -7.33
N ASN A 390 -27.53 -23.96 -6.89
CA ASN A 390 -28.51 -23.31 -7.75
C ASN A 390 -27.78 -22.33 -8.69
N ALA A 391 -27.53 -22.77 -9.92
CA ALA A 391 -26.69 -22.01 -10.87
C ALA A 391 -27.28 -20.65 -11.23
N ASN A 392 -28.60 -20.50 -11.22
CA ASN A 392 -29.34 -19.29 -11.61
C ASN A 392 -30.06 -18.70 -10.39
N ALA A 393 -29.32 -18.14 -9.46
CA ALA A 393 -29.84 -17.57 -8.21
C ALA A 393 -29.95 -16.02 -8.21
N GLY A 394 -29.58 -15.37 -9.29
CA GLY A 394 -29.63 -13.91 -9.43
C GLY A 394 -30.62 -13.45 -10.49
N TYR A 395 -30.84 -12.13 -10.54
CA TYR A 395 -31.72 -11.51 -11.55
C TYR A 395 -31.23 -11.80 -12.98
N GLY A 396 -32.19 -12.11 -13.87
CA GLY A 396 -31.89 -12.39 -15.27
C GLY A 396 -30.96 -13.59 -15.47
N GLN A 397 -31.03 -14.59 -14.59
CA GLN A 397 -30.19 -15.79 -14.56
C GLN A 397 -28.70 -15.48 -14.23
N VAL A 398 -28.45 -14.47 -13.40
CA VAL A 398 -27.12 -14.23 -12.85
C VAL A 398 -26.70 -15.43 -12.03
N SER A 399 -25.50 -15.90 -12.29
CA SER A 399 -25.02 -17.14 -11.69
C SER A 399 -24.68 -17.01 -10.22
N ASN A 400 -24.86 -18.10 -9.50
CA ASN A 400 -24.51 -18.21 -8.08
C ASN A 400 -22.99 -18.04 -7.88
N PRO A 401 -22.56 -17.16 -6.95
CA PRO A 401 -21.13 -16.91 -6.70
C PRO A 401 -20.37 -18.17 -6.22
N HIS A 402 -21.05 -19.17 -5.63
CA HIS A 402 -20.40 -20.43 -5.26
C HIS A 402 -19.75 -21.18 -6.42
N LEU A 403 -20.22 -20.94 -7.66
CA LEU A 403 -19.60 -21.51 -8.86
C LEU A 403 -18.23 -20.90 -9.19
N MET A 404 -17.94 -19.70 -8.63
CA MET A 404 -16.67 -19.00 -8.81
C MET A 404 -15.77 -19.09 -7.57
N LEU A 405 -16.35 -19.44 -6.41
CA LEU A 405 -15.61 -19.42 -5.14
C LEU A 405 -14.92 -20.75 -4.91
N GLY A 406 -13.68 -20.65 -4.49
CA GLY A 406 -12.85 -21.79 -4.19
C GLY A 406 -11.55 -21.75 -5.00
N GLY A 407 -10.48 -22.14 -4.36
CA GLY A 407 -9.20 -22.34 -5.04
C GLY A 407 -9.21 -23.67 -5.81
N ARG A 408 -8.05 -23.96 -6.43
CA ARG A 408 -7.82 -25.19 -7.20
C ARG A 408 -8.24 -26.49 -6.51
N ASP A 409 -8.23 -26.48 -5.17
CA ASP A 409 -8.53 -27.65 -4.34
C ASP A 409 -10.03 -27.71 -3.90
N SER A 410 -10.89 -26.83 -4.43
CA SER A 410 -12.33 -26.84 -4.17
C SER A 410 -13.04 -27.71 -5.20
N ASP A 411 -13.77 -28.70 -4.73
CA ASP A 411 -14.54 -29.62 -5.61
C ASP A 411 -15.70 -28.94 -6.35
N THR A 412 -16.10 -27.72 -5.91
CA THR A 412 -17.23 -26.96 -6.46
C THR A 412 -16.82 -25.76 -7.30
N ALA A 413 -15.57 -25.28 -7.18
CA ALA A 413 -15.12 -24.13 -7.92
C ALA A 413 -14.91 -24.47 -9.40
N MET A 414 -15.61 -23.71 -10.26
CA MET A 414 -15.44 -23.80 -11.70
C MET A 414 -14.48 -22.75 -12.24
N GLU A 415 -14.07 -21.79 -11.41
CA GLU A 415 -13.18 -20.69 -11.80
C GLU A 415 -12.21 -20.39 -10.67
N TRP A 416 -10.95 -20.19 -11.00
CA TRP A 416 -9.95 -19.87 -10.01
C TRP A 416 -8.69 -19.25 -10.61
N ILE A 417 -7.99 -18.47 -9.78
CA ILE A 417 -6.71 -17.84 -10.08
C ILE A 417 -5.70 -18.32 -9.05
N GLN A 418 -4.50 -18.65 -9.51
CA GLN A 418 -3.37 -19.00 -8.67
C GLN A 418 -2.11 -18.29 -9.13
N SER A 419 -1.42 -17.60 -8.22
CA SER A 419 -0.10 -17.02 -8.45
C SER A 419 0.93 -17.70 -7.55
N LYS A 420 2.04 -18.17 -8.13
CA LYS A 420 3.18 -18.77 -7.41
C LYS A 420 4.42 -17.97 -7.72
N MET A 421 5.02 -17.37 -6.69
CA MET A 421 6.23 -16.59 -6.83
C MET A 421 7.37 -17.26 -6.06
N PHE A 422 8.48 -17.47 -6.76
CA PHE A 422 9.76 -17.82 -6.16
C PHE A 422 10.68 -16.61 -6.25
N ARG A 423 11.36 -16.29 -5.16
CA ARG A 423 12.36 -15.23 -5.12
C ARG A 423 13.63 -15.69 -4.44
N SER A 424 14.76 -15.32 -5.03
CA SER A 424 16.10 -15.46 -4.45
C SER A 424 16.81 -14.12 -4.48
N LEU A 425 17.12 -13.57 -3.30
CA LEU A 425 17.87 -12.31 -3.15
C LEU A 425 19.20 -12.63 -2.48
N THR A 426 20.28 -12.42 -3.21
CA THR A 426 21.67 -12.61 -2.77
C THR A 426 22.35 -11.26 -2.66
N ASN A 427 22.99 -10.98 -1.54
CA ASN A 427 23.90 -9.87 -1.36
C ASN A 427 25.23 -10.40 -0.84
N ALA A 428 26.31 -10.13 -1.56
CA ALA A 428 27.69 -10.38 -1.12
C ALA A 428 28.43 -9.03 -1.01
N GLU A 429 29.05 -8.80 0.12
CA GLU A 429 29.77 -7.55 0.42
C GLU A 429 31.21 -7.86 0.82
N LEU A 430 32.16 -7.17 0.20
CA LEU A 430 33.59 -7.18 0.53
C LEU A 430 33.98 -5.81 1.07
N GLY A 431 34.48 -5.75 2.28
CA GLY A 431 35.05 -4.57 2.92
C GLY A 431 36.59 -4.68 3.03
N LEU A 432 37.28 -3.63 2.62
CA LEU A 432 38.76 -3.54 2.75
C LEU A 432 39.10 -2.23 3.45
N HIS A 433 39.84 -2.34 4.58
CA HIS A 433 40.25 -1.23 5.42
C HIS A 433 41.74 -0.93 5.22
N PHE A 434 42.07 0.27 4.78
CA PHE A 434 43.42 0.71 4.54
C PHE A 434 43.78 1.90 5.46
N LEU A 435 44.89 1.79 6.19
CA LEU A 435 45.44 2.85 7.04
C LEU A 435 44.43 3.44 8.04
N ASP A 436 43.45 2.66 8.48
CA ASP A 436 42.35 3.05 9.40
C ASP A 436 41.52 4.23 8.96
N LYS A 437 41.79 4.80 7.78
CA LYS A 437 41.17 6.01 7.25
C LYS A 437 40.47 5.81 5.91
N ILE A 438 40.85 4.77 5.16
CA ILE A 438 40.32 4.49 3.83
C ILE A 438 39.60 3.17 3.86
N PHE A 439 38.34 3.18 3.50
CA PHE A 439 37.46 2.01 3.40
C PHE A 439 36.97 1.82 1.96
N PHE A 440 37.35 0.69 1.37
CA PHE A 440 36.78 0.26 0.09
C PHE A 440 35.70 -0.79 0.38
N LYS A 441 34.53 -0.59 -0.23
CA LYS A 441 33.39 -1.50 -0.10
C LYS A 441 32.90 -1.87 -1.49
N SER A 442 32.75 -3.17 -1.75
CA SER A 442 32.15 -3.70 -2.97
C SER A 442 30.95 -4.55 -2.62
N ILE A 443 29.80 -4.23 -3.19
CA ILE A 443 28.54 -4.97 -3.07
C ILE A 443 28.23 -5.61 -4.40
N PHE A 444 27.88 -6.90 -4.35
CA PHE A 444 27.33 -7.67 -5.45
C PHE A 444 25.93 -8.13 -5.04
N GLY A 445 24.90 -7.64 -5.73
CA GLY A 445 23.51 -7.98 -5.50
C GLY A 445 22.91 -8.73 -6.70
N TYR A 446 22.21 -9.81 -6.43
CA TYR A 446 21.43 -10.53 -7.45
C TYR A 446 20.03 -10.82 -6.93
N ASP A 447 19.02 -10.22 -7.57
CA ASP A 447 17.59 -10.44 -7.26
C ASP A 447 16.94 -11.18 -8.41
N TYR A 448 16.49 -12.41 -8.16
CA TYR A 448 15.79 -13.25 -9.12
C TYR A 448 14.37 -13.54 -8.67
N ILE A 449 13.40 -13.26 -9.53
CA ILE A 449 11.98 -13.50 -9.30
C ILE A 449 11.43 -14.34 -10.47
N ASP A 450 10.75 -15.44 -10.15
CA ASP A 450 9.98 -16.27 -11.08
C ASP A 450 8.53 -16.32 -10.59
N ASN A 451 7.63 -15.62 -11.29
CA ASN A 451 6.21 -15.59 -10.99
C ASN A 451 5.43 -16.38 -12.04
N LYS A 452 4.69 -17.37 -11.60
CA LYS A 452 3.82 -18.23 -12.40
C LYS A 452 2.38 -17.96 -12.04
N HIS A 453 1.66 -17.41 -12.98
CA HIS A 453 0.24 -17.13 -12.84
C HIS A 453 -0.56 -18.12 -13.68
N PHE A 454 -1.64 -18.61 -13.11
CA PHE A 454 -2.57 -19.52 -13.76
C PHE A 454 -3.99 -19.07 -13.51
N GLU A 455 -4.78 -18.93 -14.57
CA GLU A 455 -6.21 -18.65 -14.56
C GLU A 455 -6.95 -19.74 -15.30
N TYR A 456 -8.10 -20.19 -14.74
CA TYR A 456 -8.95 -21.21 -15.33
C TYR A 456 -10.42 -20.86 -15.17
N TRP A 457 -11.17 -20.97 -16.26
CA TRP A 457 -12.62 -20.87 -16.32
C TRP A 457 -13.17 -22.16 -16.92
N ASP A 458 -13.95 -22.90 -16.13
CA ASP A 458 -14.54 -24.14 -16.62
C ASP A 458 -15.57 -23.87 -17.70
N ARG A 459 -15.67 -24.76 -18.66
CA ARG A 459 -16.63 -24.71 -19.77
C ARG A 459 -18.09 -24.65 -19.33
N ASN A 460 -18.41 -25.09 -18.11
CA ASN A 460 -19.74 -25.02 -17.51
C ASN A 460 -19.85 -23.89 -16.47
N GLY A 461 -18.77 -23.14 -16.24
CA GLY A 461 -18.71 -22.02 -15.31
C GLY A 461 -19.32 -20.75 -15.87
N VAL A 462 -19.45 -19.74 -15.00
CA VAL A 462 -20.10 -18.45 -15.31
C VAL A 462 -19.43 -17.73 -16.47
N ASN A 463 -18.11 -17.58 -16.42
CA ASN A 463 -17.34 -16.86 -17.45
C ASN A 463 -16.88 -17.80 -18.59
N GLY A 464 -16.70 -19.07 -18.28
CA GLY A 464 -16.18 -20.04 -19.24
C GLY A 464 -17.20 -20.54 -20.26
N ALA A 465 -18.48 -20.61 -19.91
CA ALA A 465 -19.52 -21.19 -20.78
C ALA A 465 -19.60 -20.51 -22.16
N ALA A 466 -19.47 -19.19 -22.21
CA ALA A 466 -19.56 -18.43 -23.47
C ALA A 466 -18.42 -18.72 -24.45
N VAL A 467 -17.27 -19.20 -23.96
CA VAL A 467 -16.05 -19.48 -24.75
C VAL A 467 -15.65 -20.96 -24.73
N GLY A 468 -16.54 -21.82 -24.20
CA GLY A 468 -16.29 -23.25 -24.07
C GLY A 468 -15.19 -23.62 -23.06
N GLY A 469 -14.98 -22.76 -22.07
CA GLY A 469 -13.87 -22.80 -21.12
C GLY A 469 -12.64 -22.00 -21.56
N MET A 470 -11.91 -21.44 -20.61
CA MET A 470 -10.68 -20.69 -20.85
C MET A 470 -9.58 -21.11 -19.85
N GLY A 471 -8.36 -21.19 -20.33
CA GLY A 471 -7.18 -21.38 -19.48
C GLY A 471 -6.06 -20.45 -19.92
N SER A 472 -5.40 -19.82 -18.95
CA SER A 472 -4.27 -18.94 -19.20
C SER A 472 -3.12 -19.28 -18.26
N ARG A 473 -1.92 -19.43 -18.82
CA ARG A 473 -0.67 -19.57 -18.06
C ARG A 473 0.29 -18.47 -18.43
N HIS A 474 0.77 -17.78 -17.44
CA HIS A 474 1.75 -16.71 -17.59
C HIS A 474 2.97 -17.07 -16.76
N THR A 475 4.13 -16.88 -17.35
CA THR A 475 5.42 -16.95 -16.64
C THR A 475 6.09 -15.59 -16.80
N LEU A 476 6.50 -15.02 -15.69
CA LEU A 476 7.22 -13.76 -15.63
C LEU A 476 8.49 -13.99 -14.83
N GLN A 477 9.64 -13.85 -15.49
CA GLN A 477 10.97 -13.97 -14.86
C GLN A 477 11.65 -12.62 -14.91
N ASN A 478 12.08 -12.14 -13.75
CA ASN A 478 12.85 -10.91 -13.63
C ASN A 478 14.16 -11.22 -12.91
N SER A 479 15.28 -10.85 -13.52
CA SER A 479 16.60 -10.92 -12.91
C SER A 479 17.23 -9.52 -12.90
N THR A 480 17.72 -9.10 -11.74
CA THR A 480 18.45 -7.84 -11.60
C THR A 480 19.80 -8.11 -10.97
N LEU A 481 20.85 -7.75 -11.69
CA LEU A 481 22.22 -7.77 -11.22
C LEU A 481 22.62 -6.34 -10.85
N THR A 482 23.13 -6.14 -9.63
CA THR A 482 23.65 -4.84 -9.18
C THR A 482 25.06 -5.02 -8.66
N THR A 483 25.99 -4.17 -9.06
CA THR A 483 27.30 -4.04 -8.42
C THR A 483 27.56 -2.61 -8.05
N SER A 484 27.91 -2.38 -6.79
CA SER A 484 28.20 -1.05 -6.25
C SER A 484 29.54 -1.05 -5.56
N ASN A 485 30.43 -0.15 -5.95
CA ASN A 485 31.80 -0.05 -5.45
C ASN A 485 32.02 1.36 -4.91
N THR A 486 32.41 1.47 -3.64
CA THR A 486 32.62 2.75 -2.97
C THR A 486 33.99 2.79 -2.32
N LEU A 487 34.64 3.97 -2.37
CA LEU A 487 35.86 4.28 -1.65
C LEU A 487 35.59 5.47 -0.73
N THR A 488 35.75 5.28 0.56
CA THR A 488 35.47 6.28 1.58
C THR A 488 36.76 6.63 2.33
N TYR A 489 37.05 7.92 2.44
CA TYR A 489 38.07 8.46 3.32
C TYR A 489 37.40 9.15 4.50
N THR A 490 37.84 8.83 5.71
CA THR A 490 37.33 9.48 6.94
C THR A 490 38.48 9.84 7.85
N ASP A 491 38.53 11.09 8.29
CA ASP A 491 39.56 11.58 9.20
C ASP A 491 39.05 12.68 10.14
N THR A 492 39.69 12.81 11.28
CA THR A 492 39.44 13.86 12.27
C THR A 492 40.70 14.69 12.47
N PHE A 493 40.65 15.98 12.08
CA PHE A 493 41.76 16.90 12.22
C PHE A 493 41.56 17.80 13.45
N ASN A 494 42.61 17.96 14.26
CA ASN A 494 42.63 18.80 15.47
C ASN A 494 41.45 18.51 16.42
N ASP A 495 40.98 17.27 16.49
CA ASP A 495 39.86 16.80 17.33
C ASP A 495 38.52 17.52 17.12
N LYS A 496 38.44 18.39 16.12
CA LYS A 496 37.27 19.25 15.83
C LYS A 496 36.73 19.18 14.40
N HIS A 497 37.59 18.84 13.44
CA HIS A 497 37.23 18.85 12.03
C HIS A 497 37.06 17.40 11.56
N ASN A 498 35.83 16.91 11.54
CA ASN A 498 35.52 15.57 11.05
C ASN A 498 35.15 15.67 9.57
N LEU A 499 35.89 14.97 8.71
CA LEU A 499 35.69 14.92 7.27
C LEU A 499 35.46 13.48 6.82
N SER A 500 34.41 13.24 6.03
CA SER A 500 34.18 11.99 5.33
C SER A 500 33.93 12.30 3.86
N VAL A 501 34.71 11.70 2.97
CA VAL A 501 34.58 11.83 1.50
C VAL A 501 34.43 10.45 0.92
N MET A 502 33.36 10.27 0.12
CA MET A 502 33.09 9.01 -0.58
C MET A 502 32.99 9.26 -2.08
N ALA A 503 33.56 8.35 -2.87
CA ALA A 503 33.35 8.22 -4.31
C ALA A 503 32.85 6.82 -4.62
N GLY A 504 31.95 6.69 -5.57
CA GLY A 504 31.36 5.41 -5.92
C GLY A 504 31.03 5.25 -7.39
N PHE A 505 30.89 3.98 -7.77
CA PHE A 505 30.49 3.54 -9.10
C PHE A 505 29.50 2.38 -8.96
N GLU A 506 28.41 2.41 -9.71
CA GLU A 506 27.36 1.39 -9.68
C GLU A 506 26.95 0.99 -11.10
N LEU A 507 26.74 -0.29 -11.29
CA LEU A 507 26.11 -0.87 -12.49
C LEU A 507 24.89 -1.68 -12.06
N GLU A 508 23.82 -1.56 -12.83
CA GLU A 508 22.63 -2.38 -12.73
C GLU A 508 22.27 -2.92 -14.13
N ASP A 509 21.97 -4.20 -14.20
CA ASP A 509 21.47 -4.86 -15.42
C ASP A 509 20.21 -5.65 -15.05
N GLN A 510 19.11 -5.36 -15.73
CA GLN A 510 17.82 -5.99 -15.53
C GLN A 510 17.36 -6.68 -16.79
N ASN A 511 16.90 -7.92 -16.64
CA ASN A 511 16.31 -8.71 -17.70
C ASN A 511 14.94 -9.23 -17.26
N LEU A 512 13.90 -8.94 -18.05
CA LEU A 512 12.53 -9.38 -17.86
C LEU A 512 12.10 -10.26 -19.03
N LEU A 513 11.65 -11.47 -18.74
CA LEU A 513 11.04 -12.38 -19.71
C LEU A 513 9.60 -12.64 -19.32
N ARG A 514 8.68 -12.44 -20.26
CA ARG A 514 7.26 -12.75 -20.11
C ARG A 514 6.84 -13.75 -21.18
N ILE A 515 6.16 -14.81 -20.77
CA ILE A 515 5.58 -15.83 -21.63
C ILE A 515 4.11 -16.00 -21.27
N ILE A 516 3.23 -15.97 -22.26
CA ILE A 516 1.79 -16.11 -22.12
C ILE A 516 1.33 -17.20 -23.05
N ALA A 517 0.49 -18.12 -22.53
CA ALA A 517 -0.21 -19.13 -23.32
C ALA A 517 -1.67 -19.18 -22.91
N ASN A 518 -2.56 -18.93 -23.86
CA ASN A 518 -4.00 -18.94 -23.67
C ASN A 518 -4.64 -20.04 -24.51
N VAL A 519 -5.62 -20.72 -23.93
CA VAL A 519 -6.46 -21.70 -24.62
C VAL A 519 -7.92 -21.47 -24.29
N LYS A 520 -8.79 -21.90 -25.19
CA LYS A 520 -10.25 -21.90 -25.04
C LYS A 520 -10.85 -23.19 -25.60
N ASN A 521 -12.18 -23.35 -25.53
CA ASN A 521 -12.90 -24.53 -26.01
C ASN A 521 -12.33 -25.84 -25.43
N TYR A 522 -12.37 -25.94 -24.09
CA TYR A 522 -11.94 -27.15 -23.40
C TYR A 522 -12.82 -28.35 -23.74
N SER A 523 -12.20 -29.52 -24.00
CA SER A 523 -12.91 -30.78 -24.25
C SER A 523 -13.53 -31.38 -22.99
N SER A 524 -12.97 -31.04 -21.81
CA SER A 524 -13.48 -31.50 -20.49
C SER A 524 -13.12 -30.47 -19.43
N SER A 525 -13.59 -30.61 -18.20
CA SER A 525 -13.28 -29.76 -17.05
C SER A 525 -11.88 -29.97 -16.45
N LEU A 526 -10.94 -30.61 -17.17
CA LEU A 526 -9.56 -30.73 -16.71
C LEU A 526 -8.77 -29.45 -17.02
N PRO A 527 -8.21 -28.75 -16.00
CA PRO A 527 -7.63 -27.42 -16.12
C PRO A 527 -6.21 -27.39 -16.73
N GLU A 528 -5.88 -28.32 -17.63
CA GLU A 528 -4.58 -28.34 -18.33
C GLU A 528 -4.71 -27.73 -19.73
N LEU A 529 -3.75 -26.88 -20.13
CA LEU A 529 -3.79 -26.19 -21.43
C LEU A 529 -3.92 -27.14 -22.62
N SER A 530 -3.33 -28.34 -22.53
CA SER A 530 -3.41 -29.38 -23.57
C SER A 530 -4.82 -29.91 -23.83
N ASN A 531 -5.77 -29.60 -22.93
CA ASN A 531 -7.17 -30.00 -23.04
C ASN A 531 -8.05 -28.96 -23.75
N GLY A 532 -7.51 -27.80 -24.04
CA GLY A 532 -8.16 -26.73 -24.80
C GLY A 532 -7.54 -26.52 -26.18
N GLN A 533 -8.20 -25.74 -27.00
CA GLN A 533 -7.69 -25.30 -28.29
C GLN A 533 -6.80 -24.07 -28.08
N PRO A 534 -5.60 -24.00 -28.70
CA PRO A 534 -4.77 -22.81 -28.64
C PRO A 534 -5.53 -21.56 -29.11
N ASP A 535 -5.48 -20.50 -28.31
CA ASP A 535 -6.10 -19.21 -28.64
C ASP A 535 -5.05 -18.16 -28.96
N ALA A 536 -4.10 -17.96 -28.05
CA ALA A 536 -2.99 -17.03 -28.22
C ALA A 536 -1.73 -17.52 -27.51
N ALA A 537 -0.58 -17.25 -28.08
CA ALA A 537 0.71 -17.39 -27.41
C ALA A 537 1.57 -16.17 -27.73
N SER A 538 2.24 -15.63 -26.72
CA SER A 538 3.21 -14.56 -26.88
C SER A 538 4.38 -14.72 -25.95
N SER A 539 5.52 -14.15 -26.35
CA SER A 539 6.67 -13.97 -25.46
C SER A 539 7.30 -12.62 -25.71
N ASP A 540 7.65 -11.94 -24.64
CA ASP A 540 8.31 -10.65 -24.68
C ASP A 540 9.54 -10.68 -23.79
N SER A 541 10.63 -10.07 -24.26
CA SER A 541 11.86 -9.90 -23.50
C SER A 541 12.25 -8.44 -23.47
N TYR A 542 12.47 -7.93 -22.27
CA TYR A 542 12.82 -6.54 -22.02
C TYR A 542 14.14 -6.50 -21.24
N GLY A 543 15.02 -5.57 -21.61
CA GLY A 543 16.27 -5.32 -20.90
C GLY A 543 16.43 -3.83 -20.56
N SER A 544 16.95 -3.53 -19.37
CA SER A 544 17.40 -2.18 -19.06
C SER A 544 18.68 -2.21 -18.24
N ALA A 545 19.60 -1.31 -18.59
CA ALA A 545 20.85 -1.14 -17.88
C ALA A 545 20.96 0.30 -17.34
N MET A 546 21.62 0.44 -16.19
CA MET A 546 21.94 1.73 -15.60
C MET A 546 23.39 1.75 -15.12
N MET A 547 24.08 2.85 -15.41
CA MET A 547 25.44 3.12 -14.95
C MET A 547 25.46 4.43 -14.19
N SER A 548 26.14 4.45 -13.05
CA SER A 548 26.13 5.61 -12.16
C SER A 548 27.50 5.88 -11.57
N TYR A 549 27.85 7.17 -11.54
CA TYR A 549 29.01 7.69 -10.80
C TYR A 549 28.50 8.63 -9.72
N PHE A 550 28.95 8.45 -8.48
CA PHE A 550 28.46 9.26 -7.39
C PHE A 550 29.53 9.52 -6.33
N GLY A 551 29.27 10.52 -5.51
CA GLY A 551 30.10 10.85 -4.38
C GLY A 551 29.41 11.78 -3.40
N ASN A 552 29.90 11.78 -2.19
CA ASN A 552 29.46 12.74 -1.18
C ASN A 552 30.61 13.21 -0.29
N VAL A 553 30.43 14.36 0.29
CA VAL A 553 31.31 14.94 1.28
C VAL A 553 30.47 15.30 2.48
N ASN A 554 30.83 14.80 3.64
CA ASN A 554 30.27 15.17 4.93
C ASN A 554 31.35 15.83 5.77
N TYR A 555 31.06 17.02 6.26
CA TYR A 555 31.95 17.80 7.12
C TYR A 555 31.22 18.20 8.40
N ASN A 556 31.87 17.99 9.54
CA ASN A 556 31.39 18.40 10.84
C ASN A 556 32.49 19.17 11.58
N PHE A 557 32.15 20.35 12.08
CA PHE A 557 33.03 21.16 12.91
C PHE A 557 32.52 21.18 14.36
N ASP A 558 33.34 20.65 15.29
CA ASP A 558 33.15 20.69 16.74
C ASP A 558 31.78 20.12 17.19
N ASP A 559 31.20 19.17 16.43
CA ASP A 559 29.83 18.69 16.61
C ASP A 559 28.74 19.76 16.71
N LYS A 560 29.01 20.94 16.11
CA LYS A 560 28.11 22.09 16.07
C LYS A 560 27.58 22.40 14.69
N TYR A 561 28.47 22.44 13.69
CA TYR A 561 28.12 22.80 12.31
C TYR A 561 28.34 21.60 11.41
N TYR A 562 27.33 21.25 10.69
CA TYR A 562 27.34 20.12 9.77
C TYR A 562 27.05 20.60 8.36
N LEU A 563 27.83 20.13 7.41
CA LEU A 563 27.64 20.37 5.98
C LEU A 563 27.75 19.04 5.25
N SER A 564 26.78 18.78 4.37
CA SER A 564 26.82 17.63 3.46
C SER A 564 26.56 18.08 2.03
N ALA A 565 27.32 17.54 1.08
CA ALA A 565 27.11 17.74 -0.34
C ALA A 565 27.21 16.41 -1.05
N SER A 566 26.33 16.14 -1.99
CA SER A 566 26.35 14.93 -2.82
C SER A 566 26.21 15.27 -4.30
N PHE A 567 26.77 14.41 -5.13
CA PHE A 567 26.64 14.46 -6.57
C PHE A 567 26.50 13.04 -7.11
N ARG A 568 25.58 12.86 -8.08
CA ARG A 568 25.40 11.60 -8.80
C ARG A 568 25.11 11.90 -10.27
N ARG A 569 25.73 11.12 -11.15
CA ARG A 569 25.45 11.11 -12.58
C ARG A 569 24.99 9.73 -13.00
N ASP A 570 23.76 9.64 -13.48
CA ASP A 570 23.10 8.40 -13.92
C ASP A 570 22.95 8.39 -15.44
N GLY A 571 23.25 7.24 -16.05
CA GLY A 571 22.94 6.94 -17.44
C GLY A 571 22.07 5.71 -17.55
N SER A 572 20.95 5.81 -18.29
CA SER A 572 19.97 4.72 -18.46
C SER A 572 19.78 4.35 -19.92
N SER A 573 19.69 3.06 -20.21
CA SER A 573 19.35 2.53 -21.54
C SER A 573 17.88 2.79 -21.95
N ARG A 574 17.02 3.25 -21.03
CA ARG A 574 15.62 3.60 -21.32
C ARG A 574 15.45 4.94 -22.07
N LEU A 575 16.55 5.62 -22.32
CA LEU A 575 16.60 6.92 -22.98
C LEU A 575 17.61 6.90 -24.13
N SER A 576 17.42 7.80 -25.11
CA SER A 576 18.29 7.96 -26.26
C SER A 576 19.72 8.30 -25.86
N GLU A 577 20.68 8.09 -26.74
CA GLU A 577 22.10 8.36 -26.49
C GLU A 577 22.37 9.79 -26.02
N ASP A 578 21.68 10.76 -26.60
CA ASP A 578 21.84 12.17 -26.27
C ASP A 578 21.25 12.56 -24.92
N ASN A 579 20.20 11.87 -24.44
CA ASN A 579 19.43 12.22 -23.26
C ASN A 579 19.53 11.20 -22.11
N ARG A 580 20.33 10.14 -22.26
CA ARG A 580 20.44 9.08 -21.25
C ARG A 580 21.11 9.49 -19.95
N TRP A 581 21.95 10.54 -19.97
CA TRP A 581 22.71 11.00 -18.82
C TRP A 581 22.02 12.18 -18.12
N ALA A 582 21.82 12.05 -16.81
CA ALA A 582 21.35 13.13 -15.96
C ALA A 582 22.27 13.33 -14.74
N ASN A 583 22.31 14.57 -14.24
CA ASN A 583 23.07 14.92 -13.06
C ASN A 583 22.11 15.29 -11.92
N PHE A 584 22.34 14.70 -10.76
CA PHE A 584 21.60 14.93 -9.54
C PHE A 584 22.56 15.37 -8.44
N TRP A 585 22.14 16.28 -7.58
CA TRP A 585 22.99 16.81 -6.54
C TRP A 585 22.17 17.30 -5.36
N SER A 586 22.81 17.37 -4.21
CA SER A 586 22.21 17.99 -3.04
C SER A 586 23.26 18.69 -2.20
N VAL A 587 22.79 19.72 -1.47
CA VAL A 587 23.55 20.40 -0.42
C VAL A 587 22.65 20.52 0.80
N SER A 588 23.18 20.22 1.97
CA SER A 588 22.45 20.38 3.23
C SER A 588 23.39 20.82 4.34
N GLY A 589 22.82 21.58 5.28
CA GLY A 589 23.53 22.04 6.45
C GLY A 589 22.68 21.89 7.71
N ALA A 590 23.33 21.69 8.84
CA ALA A 590 22.69 21.73 10.14
C ALA A 590 23.54 22.47 11.16
N TRP A 591 22.86 23.16 12.07
CA TRP A 591 23.46 23.85 13.18
C TRP A 591 22.87 23.34 14.48
N ARG A 592 23.73 22.79 15.33
CA ARG A 592 23.36 22.28 16.66
C ARG A 592 23.55 23.38 17.69
N LEU A 593 22.54 24.23 17.83
CA LEU A 593 22.55 25.39 18.68
C LEU A 593 22.79 25.05 20.16
N SER A 594 22.31 23.91 20.62
CA SER A 594 22.51 23.44 22.01
C SER A 594 23.98 23.28 22.41
N LYS A 595 24.90 23.16 21.44
CA LYS A 595 26.35 23.08 21.68
C LYS A 595 27.01 24.46 21.75
N GLU A 596 26.28 25.54 21.50
CA GLU A 596 26.82 26.90 21.62
C GLU A 596 26.84 27.37 23.07
N GLY A 597 27.83 28.15 23.41
CA GLY A 597 28.04 28.63 24.80
C GLY A 597 26.87 29.42 25.36
N PHE A 598 26.07 30.09 24.51
CA PHE A 598 24.88 30.84 24.94
C PHE A 598 23.65 29.93 25.26
N MET A 599 23.68 28.64 24.90
CA MET A 599 22.61 27.67 25.17
C MET A 599 23.03 26.53 26.11
N SER A 600 24.33 26.39 26.43
CA SER A 600 24.89 25.23 27.18
C SER A 600 24.25 25.01 28.55
N ASP A 601 23.79 26.09 29.20
CA ASP A 601 23.26 26.06 30.55
C ASP A 601 21.71 26.06 30.61
N MET A 602 21.05 25.86 29.47
CA MET A 602 19.58 25.85 29.38
C MET A 602 19.05 24.41 29.40
N PRO A 603 18.52 23.88 30.54
CA PRO A 603 18.04 22.49 30.62
C PRO A 603 16.87 22.17 29.66
N LEU A 604 16.15 23.20 29.20
CA LEU A 604 15.07 23.05 28.23
C LEU A 604 15.58 22.61 26.84
N PHE A 605 16.85 22.96 26.50
CA PHE A 605 17.45 22.69 25.21
C PHE A 605 18.59 21.67 25.33
N ASN A 606 18.27 20.45 25.77
CA ASN A 606 19.26 19.37 25.85
C ASN A 606 19.94 19.11 24.53
N ASP A 607 19.17 19.09 23.46
CA ASP A 607 19.65 19.08 22.10
C ASP A 607 18.68 19.86 21.21
N PHE A 608 19.20 20.89 20.53
CA PHE A 608 18.42 21.69 19.59
C PHE A 608 19.23 21.90 18.32
N LYS A 609 18.72 21.34 17.21
CA LYS A 609 19.35 21.34 15.89
C LYS A 609 18.38 21.91 14.86
N VAL A 610 18.83 22.89 14.08
CA VAL A 610 18.14 23.40 12.90
C VAL A 610 18.81 22.85 11.66
N LYS A 611 18.05 22.46 10.64
CA LYS A 611 18.57 21.89 9.39
C LYS A 611 17.88 22.49 8.17
N VAL A 612 18.64 22.57 7.07
CA VAL A 612 18.15 22.99 5.76
C VAL A 612 18.78 22.14 4.69
N SER A 613 18.00 21.75 3.68
CA SER A 613 18.51 21.02 2.53
C SER A 613 17.86 21.50 1.23
N TYR A 614 18.63 21.41 0.14
CA TYR A 614 18.16 21.61 -1.21
C TYR A 614 18.86 20.63 -2.15
N GLY A 615 18.12 20.07 -3.09
CA GLY A 615 18.71 19.15 -4.07
C GLY A 615 17.74 18.69 -5.16
N THR A 616 18.25 17.85 -6.04
CA THR A 616 17.53 17.35 -7.21
C THR A 616 17.55 15.84 -7.26
N ASN A 617 16.42 15.24 -7.63
CA ASN A 617 16.26 13.81 -7.92
C ASN A 617 15.57 13.64 -9.26
N GLY A 618 15.59 12.44 -9.82
CA GLY A 618 14.92 12.12 -11.08
C GLY A 618 13.95 10.97 -10.97
N ASN A 619 13.18 10.79 -12.04
CA ASN A 619 12.34 9.61 -12.28
C ASN A 619 12.50 9.17 -13.73
N LEU A 620 12.48 7.86 -13.97
CA LEU A 620 12.64 7.23 -15.28
C LEU A 620 11.27 7.00 -15.96
N PRO A 621 11.23 6.98 -17.31
CA PRO A 621 10.11 6.39 -18.03
C PRO A 621 9.85 4.96 -17.57
N LEU A 622 8.58 4.59 -17.42
CA LEU A 622 8.20 3.20 -17.10
C LEU A 622 8.49 2.27 -18.27
N ASP A 623 8.27 2.75 -19.51
CA ASP A 623 8.55 1.99 -20.71
C ASP A 623 10.04 1.81 -20.95
N TYR A 624 10.45 0.59 -21.29
CA TYR A 624 11.83 0.23 -21.57
C TYR A 624 12.38 0.90 -22.84
N TYR A 625 11.50 1.12 -23.83
CA TYR A 625 11.85 1.59 -25.18
C TYR A 625 10.98 2.78 -25.63
N GLY A 626 10.45 3.58 -24.67
CA GLY A 626 9.54 4.69 -24.96
C GLY A 626 10.07 5.77 -25.90
N TYR A 627 11.40 5.83 -26.09
CA TYR A 627 12.04 6.78 -27.00
C TYR A 627 12.23 6.26 -28.44
N MET A 628 12.01 4.94 -28.67
CA MET A 628 12.27 4.28 -29.96
C MET A 628 11.03 4.20 -30.83
N ASP A 629 11.25 4.10 -32.16
CA ASP A 629 10.26 3.54 -33.07
C ASP A 629 10.12 2.05 -32.83
N LEU A 630 8.91 1.58 -32.60
CA LEU A 630 8.65 0.16 -32.38
C LEU A 630 7.76 -0.40 -33.47
N TYR A 631 8.00 -1.65 -33.82
CA TYR A 631 7.22 -2.44 -34.74
C TYR A 631 6.61 -3.62 -34.02
N ALA A 632 5.35 -3.95 -34.32
CA ALA A 632 4.65 -5.10 -33.80
C ALA A 632 4.27 -6.07 -34.91
N GLY A 633 4.28 -7.36 -34.58
CA GLY A 633 3.75 -8.40 -35.43
C GLY A 633 2.22 -8.39 -35.46
N SER A 634 1.65 -8.66 -36.62
CA SER A 634 0.20 -8.77 -36.84
C SER A 634 -0.09 -9.79 -37.94
N GLY A 635 -1.35 -10.06 -38.19
CA GLY A 635 -1.83 -10.84 -39.31
C GLY A 635 -2.53 -9.95 -40.35
N TYR A 636 -2.21 -10.11 -41.61
CA TYR A 636 -2.93 -9.49 -42.72
C TYR A 636 -3.39 -10.56 -43.71
N GLY A 637 -4.68 -10.82 -43.77
CA GLY A 637 -5.27 -11.85 -44.63
C GLY A 637 -4.63 -13.23 -44.43
N ASN A 638 -4.47 -13.69 -43.21
CA ASN A 638 -3.82 -14.94 -42.79
C ASN A 638 -2.30 -15.00 -43.05
N ASN A 639 -1.65 -13.92 -43.47
CA ASN A 639 -0.20 -13.84 -43.63
C ASN A 639 0.43 -13.06 -42.44
N PRO A 640 1.63 -13.41 -42.01
CA PRO A 640 2.38 -12.62 -41.05
C PRO A 640 2.62 -11.20 -41.60
N ALA A 641 2.39 -10.20 -40.80
CA ALA A 641 2.59 -8.79 -41.13
C ALA A 641 3.31 -8.08 -39.98
N ILE A 642 3.96 -6.98 -40.31
CA ILE A 642 4.58 -6.08 -39.33
C ILE A 642 3.97 -4.69 -39.54
N TYR A 643 3.59 -4.04 -38.45
CA TYR A 643 3.14 -2.66 -38.49
C TYR A 643 3.92 -1.80 -37.49
N TRP A 644 4.00 -0.52 -37.77
CA TRP A 644 4.64 0.47 -36.92
C TRP A 644 3.72 0.75 -35.71
N SER A 645 4.17 0.40 -34.51
CA SER A 645 3.32 0.40 -33.30
C SER A 645 3.57 1.58 -32.35
N GLN A 646 4.74 2.23 -32.46
CA GLN A 646 5.10 3.37 -31.62
C GLN A 646 5.93 4.37 -32.42
N LEU A 647 5.64 5.66 -32.19
CA LEU A 647 6.39 6.78 -32.76
C LEU A 647 7.54 7.17 -31.82
N ALA A 648 8.76 7.28 -32.37
CA ALA A 648 9.94 7.68 -31.63
C ALA A 648 9.85 9.08 -31.04
N ASN A 649 10.48 9.27 -29.88
CA ASN A 649 10.83 10.59 -29.34
C ASN A 649 12.25 10.55 -28.75
N ASN A 650 13.25 10.88 -29.58
CA ASN A 650 14.65 10.92 -29.14
C ASN A 650 14.95 12.06 -28.16
N ALA A 651 14.05 13.04 -28.04
CA ALA A 651 14.14 14.12 -27.05
C ALA A 651 13.64 13.73 -25.66
N LEU A 652 13.03 12.53 -25.51
CA LEU A 652 12.54 12.04 -24.23
C LEU A 652 13.66 12.03 -23.19
N THR A 653 13.38 12.59 -22.02
CA THR A 653 14.34 12.73 -20.93
C THR A 653 13.72 12.36 -19.57
N TRP A 654 14.50 12.51 -18.52
CA TRP A 654 14.13 12.26 -17.14
C TRP A 654 13.09 13.28 -16.64
N GLU A 655 12.13 12.85 -15.81
CA GLU A 655 11.43 13.79 -14.93
C GLU A 655 12.43 14.32 -13.88
N LYS A 656 12.31 15.58 -13.51
CA LYS A 656 13.22 16.23 -12.56
C LYS A 656 12.45 16.80 -11.38
N SER A 657 12.81 16.37 -10.17
CA SER A 657 12.27 16.91 -8.92
C SER A 657 13.29 17.79 -8.23
N LYS A 658 12.89 19.02 -7.88
CA LYS A 658 13.65 19.95 -7.05
C LYS A 658 13.02 19.98 -5.67
N ASN A 659 13.80 19.65 -4.65
CA ASN A 659 13.33 19.51 -3.27
C ASN A 659 14.01 20.54 -2.38
N PHE A 660 13.22 21.29 -1.63
CA PHE A 660 13.65 22.17 -0.55
C PHE A 660 13.07 21.66 0.76
N ASN A 661 13.88 21.60 1.82
CA ASN A 661 13.44 21.19 3.13
C ASN A 661 14.10 22.06 4.21
N VAL A 662 13.34 22.49 5.20
CA VAL A 662 13.81 23.21 6.37
C VAL A 662 13.09 22.71 7.60
N GLY A 663 13.81 22.53 8.69
CA GLY A 663 13.21 22.01 9.92
C GLY A 663 14.12 22.10 11.13
N PHE A 664 13.60 21.63 12.25
CA PHE A 664 14.35 21.55 13.49
C PHE A 664 14.06 20.26 14.23
N GLU A 665 14.99 19.84 15.03
CA GLU A 665 14.87 18.76 16.02
C GLU A 665 15.20 19.31 17.39
N TRP A 666 14.30 19.12 18.34
CA TRP A 666 14.41 19.68 19.68
C TRP A 666 14.17 18.59 20.73
N ASN A 667 15.20 18.28 21.49
CA ASN A 667 15.11 17.40 22.66
C ASN A 667 14.99 18.26 23.93
N MET A 668 13.87 18.12 24.60
CA MET A 668 13.52 18.83 25.83
C MET A 668 13.66 17.90 27.01
N PHE A 669 14.37 18.38 28.07
CA PHE A 669 14.52 17.66 29.34
C PHE A 669 15.07 16.23 29.22
N GLY A 670 15.68 15.86 28.06
CA GLY A 670 16.10 14.48 27.79
C GLY A 670 14.95 13.46 27.68
N ARG A 671 13.68 13.92 27.52
CA ARG A 671 12.49 13.05 27.54
C ARG A 671 11.52 13.28 26.39
N VAL A 672 11.48 14.47 25.85
CA VAL A 672 10.57 14.83 24.75
C VAL A 672 11.41 15.28 23.58
N THR A 673 11.25 14.62 22.44
CA THR A 673 11.83 15.04 21.16
C THR A 673 10.71 15.52 20.27
N LEU A 674 10.77 16.78 19.85
CA LEU A 674 9.91 17.39 18.86
C LEU A 674 10.71 17.60 17.59
N SER A 675 10.24 17.12 16.46
CA SER A 675 10.73 17.50 15.13
C SER A 675 9.62 18.12 14.32
N ALA A 676 9.96 19.18 13.59
CA ALA A 676 9.07 19.82 12.64
C ALA A 676 9.83 20.18 11.38
N GLU A 677 9.23 19.88 10.23
CA GLU A 677 9.81 20.11 8.91
C GLU A 677 8.78 20.70 7.95
N TYR A 678 9.18 21.69 7.18
CA TYR A 678 8.48 22.15 5.98
C TYR A 678 9.24 21.66 4.76
N TYR A 679 8.51 21.09 3.80
CA TYR A 679 9.08 20.65 2.52
C TYR A 679 8.34 21.26 1.33
N LEU A 680 9.09 21.44 0.24
CA LEU A 680 8.58 21.86 -1.06
C LEU A 680 9.27 21.03 -2.15
N LYS A 681 8.48 20.28 -2.92
CA LYS A 681 8.93 19.47 -4.05
C LYS A 681 8.25 19.96 -5.32
N ASN A 682 9.03 20.39 -6.29
CA ASN A 682 8.57 20.76 -7.63
C ASN A 682 9.10 19.75 -8.63
N THR A 683 8.20 19.02 -9.29
CA THR A 683 8.53 18.10 -10.38
C THR A 683 8.22 18.77 -11.71
N THR A 684 9.19 18.76 -12.61
CA THR A 684 9.12 19.30 -13.97
C THR A 684 9.43 18.22 -14.99
N ASP A 685 9.18 18.51 -16.25
CA ASP A 685 9.43 17.57 -17.34
C ASP A 685 8.67 16.24 -17.15
N LEU A 686 7.40 16.32 -16.67
CA LEU A 686 6.57 15.14 -16.41
C LEU A 686 6.36 14.34 -17.69
N LEU A 687 6.36 13.02 -17.56
CA LEU A 687 6.12 12.10 -18.66
C LEU A 687 4.64 12.07 -19.04
N PHE A 688 4.32 12.40 -20.27
CA PHE A 688 2.98 12.37 -20.82
C PHE A 688 2.90 11.60 -22.14
N GLN A 689 1.81 10.88 -22.32
CA GLN A 689 1.38 10.41 -23.63
C GLN A 689 0.56 11.52 -24.30
N VAL A 690 1.23 12.33 -25.13
CA VAL A 690 0.63 13.47 -25.79
C VAL A 690 -0.11 12.98 -27.04
N PRO A 691 -1.42 13.31 -27.20
CA PRO A 691 -2.14 12.99 -28.42
C PRO A 691 -1.44 13.56 -29.66
N THR A 692 -1.38 12.76 -30.71
CA THR A 692 -0.83 13.15 -32.01
C THR A 692 -1.93 13.40 -33.01
N ALA A 693 -1.62 14.18 -34.06
CA ALA A 693 -2.58 14.41 -35.15
C ALA A 693 -2.91 13.06 -35.83
N PHE A 694 -4.17 12.89 -36.20
CA PHE A 694 -4.68 11.63 -36.79
C PHE A 694 -3.89 11.20 -38.04
N GLU A 695 -3.40 12.15 -38.79
CA GLU A 695 -2.60 11.95 -40.02
C GLU A 695 -1.26 11.25 -39.76
N THR A 696 -0.78 11.25 -38.52
CA THR A 696 0.44 10.53 -38.16
C THR A 696 0.22 9.02 -38.10
N GLY A 697 -1.02 8.56 -38.04
CA GLY A 697 -1.35 7.16 -37.84
C GLY A 697 -1.21 6.65 -36.40
N PHE A 698 -0.86 7.52 -35.43
CA PHE A 698 -0.69 7.21 -34.03
C PHE A 698 -1.65 8.02 -33.15
N SER A 699 -2.12 7.40 -32.08
CA SER A 699 -3.00 8.08 -31.10
C SER A 699 -2.23 9.02 -30.17
N SER A 700 -0.98 8.67 -29.83
CA SER A 700 -0.14 9.44 -28.92
C SER A 700 1.34 9.10 -29.06
N ARG A 701 2.20 9.94 -28.50
CA ARG A 701 3.63 9.66 -28.28
C ARG A 701 4.05 10.09 -26.88
N TRP A 702 5.12 9.51 -26.36
CA TRP A 702 5.72 9.95 -25.11
C TRP A 702 6.45 11.28 -25.28
N ASP A 703 6.24 12.20 -24.31
CA ASP A 703 6.91 13.50 -24.27
C ASP A 703 7.06 13.99 -22.82
N ASN A 704 7.94 14.96 -22.56
CA ASN A 704 8.18 15.55 -21.26
C ASN A 704 7.51 16.92 -21.17
N LEU A 705 6.36 17.00 -20.50
CA LEU A 705 5.57 18.22 -20.40
C LEU A 705 4.91 18.34 -19.02
N GLY A 706 4.67 19.58 -18.59
CA GLY A 706 3.91 19.83 -17.37
C GLY A 706 4.74 19.91 -16.09
N LYS A 707 4.08 20.38 -15.02
CA LYS A 707 4.69 20.59 -13.69
C LYS A 707 3.72 20.21 -12.58
N LEU A 708 4.27 19.61 -11.53
CA LEU A 708 3.57 19.23 -10.31
C LEU A 708 4.27 19.83 -9.09
N LYS A 709 3.48 20.33 -8.13
CA LYS A 709 3.98 20.86 -6.86
C LYS A 709 3.43 20.04 -5.71
N ASN A 710 4.32 19.56 -4.82
CA ASN A 710 3.95 18.99 -3.52
C ASN A 710 4.60 19.82 -2.42
N ASP A 711 3.83 20.27 -1.44
CA ASP A 711 4.35 20.92 -0.26
C ASP A 711 3.57 20.54 0.99
N GLY A 712 4.22 20.68 2.15
CA GLY A 712 3.60 20.29 3.41
C GLY A 712 4.44 20.52 4.63
N VAL A 713 3.83 20.25 5.78
CA VAL A 713 4.43 20.32 7.12
C VAL A 713 4.34 18.97 7.78
N GLU A 714 5.44 18.50 8.32
CA GLU A 714 5.54 17.27 9.11
C GLU A 714 5.88 17.62 10.54
N ILE A 715 5.18 17.03 11.51
CA ILE A 715 5.46 17.18 12.94
C ILE A 715 5.55 15.78 13.54
N GLU A 716 6.58 15.52 14.33
CA GLU A 716 6.74 14.29 15.07
C GLU A 716 7.12 14.60 16.53
N ILE A 717 6.43 13.99 17.49
CA ILE A 717 6.67 14.12 18.91
C ILE A 717 6.89 12.73 19.50
N ASN A 718 8.08 12.51 20.07
CA ASN A 718 8.41 11.32 20.81
C ASN A 718 8.61 11.71 22.29
N SER A 719 7.84 11.12 23.20
CA SER A 719 7.84 11.51 24.60
C SER A 719 7.91 10.29 25.54
N GLN A 720 8.81 10.38 26.50
CA GLN A 720 8.85 9.48 27.66
C GLN A 720 8.10 10.17 28.82
N ASN A 721 6.79 9.99 28.88
CA ASN A 721 5.93 10.70 29.83
C ASN A 721 6.24 10.35 31.29
N ILE A 722 6.35 9.04 31.56
CA ILE A 722 6.67 8.52 32.88
C ILE A 722 7.70 7.41 32.73
N VAL A 723 8.78 7.48 33.51
CA VAL A 723 9.78 6.44 33.61
C VAL A 723 10.09 6.22 35.10
N THR A 724 9.63 5.09 35.63
CA THR A 724 9.93 4.61 36.98
C THR A 724 10.51 3.21 36.89
N LYS A 725 10.88 2.63 38.04
CA LYS A 725 11.42 1.27 38.10
C LYS A 725 10.44 0.21 37.58
N ASP A 726 9.15 0.37 37.87
CA ASP A 726 8.12 -0.64 37.57
C ASP A 726 7.14 -0.20 36.47
N PHE A 727 7.14 1.09 36.09
CA PHE A 727 6.19 1.62 35.13
C PHE A 727 6.85 2.59 34.16
N THR A 728 6.62 2.35 32.85
CA THR A 728 6.99 3.30 31.79
C THR A 728 5.77 3.64 30.94
N TRP A 729 5.69 4.89 30.51
CA TRP A 729 4.72 5.38 29.55
C TRP A 729 5.39 6.23 28.49
N ASN A 730 5.32 5.78 27.23
CA ASN A 730 5.86 6.48 26.08
C ASN A 730 4.73 6.85 25.12
N THR A 731 4.85 8.01 24.47
CA THR A 731 3.95 8.47 23.42
C THR A 731 4.74 8.83 22.17
N ASN A 732 4.29 8.34 21.02
CA ASN A 732 4.70 8.81 19.71
C ASN A 732 3.49 9.42 19.02
N PHE A 733 3.60 10.66 18.58
CA PHE A 733 2.60 11.38 17.80
C PHE A 733 3.23 11.87 16.52
N ASN A 734 2.55 11.70 15.40
CA ASN A 734 2.96 12.26 14.12
C ASN A 734 1.77 12.91 13.40
N LEU A 735 2.05 14.01 12.70
CA LEU A 735 1.08 14.76 11.90
C LEU A 735 1.75 15.18 10.60
N THR A 736 1.02 15.03 9.52
CA THR A 736 1.39 15.55 8.20
C THR A 736 0.25 16.38 7.65
N TYR A 737 0.55 17.61 7.27
CA TYR A 737 -0.27 18.42 6.37
C TYR A 737 0.38 18.42 5.00
N GLN A 738 -0.36 18.14 3.93
CA GLN A 738 0.20 18.04 2.58
C GLN A 738 -0.77 18.53 1.50
N GLN A 739 -0.18 19.04 0.41
CA GLN A 739 -0.90 19.37 -0.82
C GLN A 739 -0.12 18.85 -2.03
N ALA A 740 -0.83 18.39 -3.05
CA ALA A 740 -0.28 17.96 -4.34
C ALA A 740 -1.09 18.63 -5.45
N VAL A 741 -0.52 19.61 -6.14
CA VAL A 741 -1.22 20.51 -7.07
C VAL A 741 -0.59 20.47 -8.44
N VAL A 742 -1.41 20.32 -9.48
CA VAL A 742 -1.00 20.45 -10.89
C VAL A 742 -0.69 21.92 -11.17
N LYS A 743 0.51 22.23 -11.65
CA LYS A 743 0.95 23.62 -11.90
C LYS A 743 0.97 24.00 -13.36
N GLU A 744 1.25 23.04 -14.23
CA GLU A 744 1.31 23.27 -15.67
C GLU A 744 0.92 21.99 -16.40
N LEU A 745 0.12 22.11 -17.43
CA LEU A 745 -0.30 21.03 -18.32
C LEU A 745 0.10 21.32 -19.77
N PRO A 746 0.17 20.29 -20.64
CA PRO A 746 0.38 20.48 -22.08
C PRO A 746 -0.64 21.46 -22.65
N GLU A 747 -0.16 22.52 -23.31
CA GLU A 747 -0.98 23.58 -23.92
C GLU A 747 -1.98 24.26 -22.94
N GLY A 748 -1.81 24.11 -21.62
CA GLY A 748 -2.74 24.65 -20.60
C GLY A 748 -4.14 24.03 -20.65
N LYS A 749 -4.30 22.85 -21.26
CA LYS A 749 -5.60 22.19 -21.45
C LYS A 749 -5.89 21.21 -20.33
N ASP A 750 -7.15 21.20 -19.89
CA ASP A 750 -7.66 20.18 -18.97
C ASP A 750 -7.57 18.79 -19.59
N ILE A 751 -7.18 17.79 -18.78
CA ILE A 751 -7.10 16.40 -19.18
C ILE A 751 -8.04 15.57 -18.30
N GLN A 752 -9.16 15.11 -18.86
CA GLN A 752 -10.05 14.17 -18.20
C GLN A 752 -9.55 12.73 -18.40
N TYR A 753 -9.70 11.90 -17.38
CA TYR A 753 -9.23 10.52 -17.40
C TYR A 753 -9.98 9.64 -16.40
N GLY A 754 -9.64 8.35 -16.39
CA GLY A 754 -10.27 7.36 -15.53
C GLY A 754 -11.63 6.90 -16.03
N ASP A 755 -12.25 6.03 -15.25
CA ASP A 755 -13.55 5.43 -15.56
C ASP A 755 -14.63 6.52 -15.69
N GLY A 756 -15.41 6.50 -16.79
CA GLY A 756 -16.40 7.54 -17.05
C GLY A 756 -15.83 8.97 -17.08
N GLN A 757 -14.50 9.13 -17.24
CA GLN A 757 -13.78 10.41 -17.21
C GLN A 757 -13.95 11.18 -15.88
N MET A 758 -14.07 10.45 -14.77
CA MET A 758 -14.37 11.00 -13.45
C MET A 758 -13.27 11.84 -12.81
N TYR A 759 -12.07 11.82 -13.34
CA TYR A 759 -10.94 12.62 -12.87
C TYR A 759 -10.57 13.71 -13.83
N ILE A 760 -9.95 14.76 -13.30
CA ILE A 760 -9.40 15.84 -14.11
C ILE A 760 -7.98 16.19 -13.62
N HIS A 761 -7.08 16.37 -14.59
CA HIS A 761 -5.91 17.19 -14.38
C HIS A 761 -6.24 18.59 -14.88
N ARG A 762 -6.22 19.57 -13.99
CA ARG A 762 -6.43 21.00 -14.23
C ARG A 762 -5.41 21.81 -13.48
N GLU A 763 -4.87 22.85 -14.11
CA GLU A 763 -3.93 23.75 -13.46
C GLU A 763 -4.57 24.42 -12.24
N GLY A 764 -3.88 24.36 -11.10
CA GLY A 764 -4.38 24.84 -9.80
C GLY A 764 -5.13 23.82 -8.96
N GLU A 765 -5.60 22.72 -9.54
CA GLU A 765 -6.32 21.68 -8.84
C GLU A 765 -5.40 20.62 -8.23
N SER A 766 -5.93 19.87 -7.26
CA SER A 766 -5.25 18.73 -6.64
C SER A 766 -5.09 17.58 -7.62
N MET A 767 -4.02 16.80 -7.46
CA MET A 767 -3.95 15.48 -8.08
C MET A 767 -5.14 14.61 -7.63
N TYR A 768 -5.72 13.85 -8.56
CA TYR A 768 -6.91 13.02 -8.33
C TYR A 768 -8.14 13.83 -7.87
N SER A 769 -8.36 15.02 -8.47
CA SER A 769 -9.63 15.74 -8.32
C SER A 769 -10.74 15.04 -9.09
N PHE A 770 -11.87 14.80 -8.41
CA PHE A 770 -13.08 14.26 -9.04
C PHE A 770 -13.79 15.34 -9.83
N PHE A 771 -14.07 15.05 -11.09
CA PHE A 771 -14.74 15.96 -12.01
C PHE A 771 -16.02 15.31 -12.56
N LEU A 772 -17.14 15.71 -11.98
CA LEU A 772 -18.43 15.03 -12.19
C LEU A 772 -19.57 16.04 -12.18
N PRO A 773 -20.77 15.65 -12.68
CA PRO A 773 -21.99 16.40 -12.44
C PRO A 773 -22.30 16.53 -10.95
N GLU A 774 -22.67 17.73 -10.50
CA GLU A 774 -22.99 17.98 -9.10
C GLU A 774 -24.47 17.67 -8.84
N TRP A 775 -24.70 16.72 -7.91
CA TRP A 775 -26.01 16.30 -7.44
C TRP A 775 -26.62 17.35 -6.52
N ALA A 776 -27.87 17.76 -6.81
CA ALA A 776 -28.61 18.78 -6.06
C ALA A 776 -29.67 18.20 -5.11
N GLY A 777 -29.91 16.87 -5.15
CA GLY A 777 -30.90 16.20 -4.32
C GLY A 777 -32.11 15.70 -5.08
N VAL A 778 -33.18 15.42 -4.33
CA VAL A 778 -34.46 14.90 -4.84
C VAL A 778 -35.50 16.03 -4.84
N ASN A 779 -36.23 16.20 -5.94
CA ASN A 779 -37.34 17.12 -6.00
C ASN A 779 -38.50 16.62 -5.10
N PRO A 780 -38.87 17.34 -4.02
CA PRO A 780 -39.91 16.89 -3.10
C PRO A 780 -41.33 16.83 -3.73
N GLU A 781 -41.57 17.53 -4.83
CA GLU A 781 -42.90 17.55 -5.47
C GLU A 781 -43.17 16.30 -6.31
N ASN A 782 -42.13 15.75 -6.97
CA ASN A 782 -42.31 14.67 -7.95
C ASN A 782 -41.36 13.47 -7.77
N GLY A 783 -40.39 13.54 -6.82
CA GLY A 783 -39.47 12.47 -6.54
C GLY A 783 -38.36 12.26 -7.56
N GLU A 784 -38.15 13.21 -8.46
CA GLU A 784 -37.07 13.11 -9.47
C GLU A 784 -35.73 13.56 -8.93
N GLY A 785 -34.65 12.90 -9.35
CA GLY A 785 -33.29 13.35 -9.06
C GLY A 785 -32.95 14.65 -9.81
N GLN A 786 -32.18 15.53 -9.19
CA GLN A 786 -31.79 16.82 -9.75
C GLN A 786 -30.28 17.04 -9.66
N TRP A 787 -29.76 17.75 -10.67
CA TRP A 787 -28.37 18.21 -10.74
C TRP A 787 -28.29 19.70 -11.02
N TYR A 788 -27.20 20.33 -10.62
CA TYR A 788 -26.91 21.71 -11.04
C TYR A 788 -26.60 21.76 -12.54
N ILE A 789 -27.14 22.75 -13.24
CA ILE A 789 -26.81 23.01 -14.64
C ILE A 789 -25.38 23.51 -14.79
N ASP A 790 -24.89 24.24 -13.79
CA ASP A 790 -23.51 24.70 -13.70
C ASP A 790 -22.99 24.59 -12.24
N PRO A 791 -22.08 23.67 -11.93
CA PRO A 791 -21.50 23.54 -10.60
C PRO A 791 -20.72 24.80 -10.10
N ALA A 792 -20.25 25.65 -11.03
CA ALA A 792 -19.58 26.89 -10.68
C ALA A 792 -20.54 28.04 -10.41
N ASP A 793 -21.80 27.94 -10.87
CA ASP A 793 -22.80 28.97 -10.72
C ASP A 793 -24.21 28.38 -10.52
N HIS A 794 -24.54 28.06 -9.28
CA HIS A 794 -25.80 27.44 -8.88
C HIS A 794 -27.03 28.31 -9.22
N SER A 795 -26.86 29.62 -9.50
CA SER A 795 -27.95 30.51 -9.92
C SER A 795 -28.55 30.16 -11.29
N LYS A 796 -27.84 29.36 -12.10
CA LYS A 796 -28.32 28.85 -13.40
C LYS A 796 -29.41 27.79 -13.25
N GLY A 797 -29.68 27.35 -12.04
CA GLY A 797 -30.78 26.46 -11.71
C GLY A 797 -30.46 24.98 -11.79
N LEU A 798 -31.51 24.16 -11.72
CA LEU A 798 -31.47 22.71 -11.63
C LEU A 798 -32.03 22.05 -12.89
N THR A 799 -31.59 20.84 -13.15
CA THR A 799 -32.10 19.98 -14.20
C THR A 799 -32.35 18.57 -13.70
N ASN A 800 -33.41 17.92 -14.15
CA ASN A 800 -33.68 16.50 -13.96
C ASN A 800 -33.16 15.63 -15.11
N ASN A 801 -32.43 16.21 -16.05
CA ASN A 801 -31.83 15.52 -17.19
C ASN A 801 -30.33 15.47 -17.04
N TYR A 802 -29.79 14.29 -16.72
CA TYR A 802 -28.35 14.07 -16.53
C TYR A 802 -27.47 14.61 -17.70
N LYS A 803 -27.93 14.50 -18.95
CA LYS A 803 -27.20 15.00 -20.13
C LYS A 803 -27.05 16.52 -20.17
N LYS A 804 -27.87 17.26 -19.41
CA LYS A 804 -27.80 18.72 -19.29
C LYS A 804 -27.10 19.18 -17.99
N ALA A 805 -26.74 18.27 -17.12
CA ALA A 805 -26.01 18.57 -15.91
C ALA A 805 -24.58 19.06 -16.25
N GLY A 806 -24.15 20.12 -15.57
CA GLY A 806 -22.80 20.65 -15.73
C GLY A 806 -21.77 19.81 -14.96
N TRP A 807 -20.55 19.76 -15.48
CA TRP A 807 -19.43 19.07 -14.87
C TRP A 807 -18.57 20.06 -14.08
N GLY A 808 -18.16 19.68 -12.87
CA GLY A 808 -17.32 20.48 -11.99
C GLY A 808 -16.42 19.64 -11.11
N VAL A 809 -15.46 20.27 -10.44
CA VAL A 809 -14.65 19.62 -9.41
C VAL A 809 -15.50 19.47 -8.15
N VAL A 810 -15.80 18.24 -7.76
CA VAL A 810 -16.73 17.91 -6.66
C VAL A 810 -16.04 17.26 -5.45
N GLY A 811 -14.73 17.10 -5.49
CA GLY A 811 -13.93 16.51 -4.42
C GLY A 811 -12.52 16.17 -4.86
N LYS A 812 -11.69 15.68 -3.95
CA LYS A 812 -10.30 15.26 -4.20
C LYS A 812 -9.94 14.03 -3.36
N ALA A 813 -9.16 13.11 -3.92
CA ALA A 813 -8.82 11.85 -3.25
C ALA A 813 -7.75 12.00 -2.15
N LEU A 814 -6.83 12.96 -2.29
CA LEU A 814 -5.72 13.11 -1.36
C LEU A 814 -6.16 13.85 -0.09
N PRO A 815 -5.95 13.28 1.11
CA PRO A 815 -6.24 13.97 2.37
C PRO A 815 -5.25 15.12 2.58
N ASP A 816 -5.74 16.21 3.21
CA ASP A 816 -4.91 17.34 3.61
C ASP A 816 -4.12 17.04 4.87
N VAL A 817 -4.74 16.38 5.84
CA VAL A 817 -4.14 16.07 7.15
C VAL A 817 -4.21 14.58 7.41
N MET A 818 -3.10 14.00 7.84
CA MET A 818 -3.04 12.60 8.28
C MET A 818 -1.98 12.40 9.36
N GLY A 819 -2.11 11.33 10.12
CA GLY A 819 -1.13 10.98 11.14
C GLY A 819 -1.53 9.83 12.04
N GLY A 820 -0.80 9.73 13.15
CA GLY A 820 -1.03 8.69 14.15
C GLY A 820 -0.57 9.06 15.54
N LEU A 821 -1.17 8.40 16.50
CA LEU A 821 -0.88 8.49 17.94
C LEU A 821 -0.66 7.09 18.50
N THR A 822 0.59 6.78 18.85
CA THR A 822 0.94 5.53 19.53
C THR A 822 1.20 5.81 21.01
N ASN A 823 0.58 5.04 21.89
CA ASN A 823 0.95 5.00 23.31
C ASN A 823 1.40 3.60 23.68
N SER A 824 2.48 3.52 24.47
CA SER A 824 3.04 2.28 24.99
C SER A 824 3.26 2.38 26.47
N PHE A 825 2.76 1.38 27.19
CA PHE A 825 2.82 1.26 28.64
C PHE A 825 3.51 -0.04 29.00
N THR A 826 4.41 0.01 29.95
CA THR A 826 4.99 -1.20 30.56
C THR A 826 4.81 -1.11 32.07
N TYR A 827 4.23 -2.14 32.68
CA TYR A 827 4.11 -2.27 34.11
C TYR A 827 4.64 -3.62 34.56
N LYS A 828 5.84 -3.61 35.12
CA LYS A 828 6.61 -4.83 35.47
C LYS A 828 6.74 -5.73 34.21
N ASP A 829 6.11 -6.90 34.25
CA ASP A 829 6.14 -7.89 33.18
C ASP A 829 5.01 -7.72 32.13
N PHE A 830 4.09 -6.78 32.35
CA PHE A 830 3.00 -6.47 31.42
C PHE A 830 3.39 -5.34 30.47
N ASP A 831 2.98 -5.45 29.21
CA ASP A 831 3.04 -4.40 28.22
C ASP A 831 1.68 -4.20 27.55
N LEU A 832 1.35 -2.95 27.30
CA LEU A 832 0.16 -2.50 26.54
C LEU A 832 0.61 -1.46 25.53
N SER A 833 0.20 -1.61 24.27
CA SER A 833 0.37 -0.56 23.28
C SER A 833 -0.87 -0.44 22.39
N PHE A 834 -1.14 0.79 21.93
CA PHE A 834 -2.16 1.02 20.93
C PHE A 834 -1.74 2.13 19.96
N LEU A 835 -2.24 2.03 18.71
CA LEU A 835 -2.07 3.01 17.65
C LEU A 835 -3.44 3.50 17.17
N ILE A 836 -3.66 4.80 17.21
CA ILE A 836 -4.79 5.48 16.60
C ILE A 836 -4.26 6.22 15.37
N SER A 837 -4.85 5.98 14.19
CA SER A 837 -4.59 6.75 12.98
C SER A 837 -5.75 7.69 12.69
N TYR A 838 -5.47 8.77 11.97
CA TYR A 838 -6.47 9.73 11.52
C TYR A 838 -6.11 10.31 10.14
N GLN A 839 -7.14 10.65 9.37
CA GLN A 839 -7.01 11.41 8.13
C GLN A 839 -8.22 12.31 7.92
N PHE A 840 -8.01 13.49 7.29
CA PHE A 840 -9.05 14.49 7.03
C PHE A 840 -8.79 15.20 5.70
N GLY A 841 -9.89 15.63 5.05
CA GLY A 841 -9.86 16.45 3.83
C GLY A 841 -9.70 15.69 2.54
N GLY A 842 -9.90 14.37 2.54
CA GLY A 842 -9.94 13.53 1.36
C GLY A 842 -11.33 12.97 1.07
N ASP A 843 -11.56 12.61 -0.18
CA ASP A 843 -12.79 11.99 -0.65
C ASP A 843 -12.50 10.69 -1.41
N MET A 844 -13.53 9.87 -1.60
CA MET A 844 -13.49 8.67 -2.42
C MET A 844 -14.70 8.63 -3.36
N PHE A 845 -14.52 8.05 -4.53
CA PHE A 845 -15.61 7.64 -5.40
C PHE A 845 -16.04 6.23 -5.02
N ASP A 846 -17.26 6.08 -4.54
CA ASP A 846 -17.84 4.82 -4.08
C ASP A 846 -18.47 4.06 -5.25
N TYR A 847 -17.66 3.29 -5.99
CA TYR A 847 -18.12 2.52 -7.13
C TYR A 847 -19.14 1.42 -6.79
N PRO A 848 -19.00 0.65 -5.69
CA PRO A 848 -20.07 -0.22 -5.21
C PRO A 848 -21.39 0.53 -4.95
N GLY A 849 -21.30 1.75 -4.41
CA GLY A 849 -22.46 2.63 -4.22
C GLY A 849 -23.19 2.97 -5.52
N TYR A 850 -22.49 3.09 -6.63
CA TYR A 850 -23.10 3.27 -7.95
C TYR A 850 -24.04 2.12 -8.35
N PHE A 851 -23.73 0.90 -7.93
CA PHE A 851 -24.59 -0.27 -8.20
C PHE A 851 -25.73 -0.41 -7.20
N THR A 852 -25.45 -0.12 -5.93
CA THR A 852 -26.43 -0.30 -4.84
C THR A 852 -27.42 0.86 -4.76
N HIS A 853 -27.00 2.10 -5.02
CA HIS A 853 -27.86 3.31 -5.07
C HIS A 853 -28.40 3.55 -6.48
N ASN A 854 -29.01 2.53 -7.10
CA ASN A 854 -29.46 2.59 -8.49
C ASN A 854 -30.88 3.13 -8.67
N ASP A 855 -31.57 3.49 -7.59
CA ASP A 855 -32.94 4.06 -7.56
C ASP A 855 -33.94 3.24 -8.41
N GLY A 856 -33.82 1.90 -8.36
CA GLY A 856 -34.69 0.98 -9.09
C GLY A 856 -34.41 0.88 -10.60
N PHE A 857 -33.41 1.60 -11.10
CA PHE A 857 -33.05 1.54 -12.54
C PHE A 857 -32.67 0.11 -13.00
N ARG A 858 -31.96 -0.63 -12.14
CA ARG A 858 -31.53 -2.01 -12.35
C ARG A 858 -32.25 -2.91 -11.35
N LEU A 859 -33.29 -3.59 -11.77
CA LEU A 859 -34.12 -4.43 -10.91
C LEU A 859 -33.35 -5.61 -10.29
N GLY A 860 -32.27 -6.06 -10.91
CA GLY A 860 -31.45 -7.14 -10.39
C GLY A 860 -30.53 -6.74 -9.23
N ASN A 861 -30.29 -5.46 -9.02
CA ASN A 861 -29.40 -5.04 -7.94
C ASN A 861 -30.17 -4.89 -6.63
N THR A 862 -29.65 -5.52 -5.59
CA THR A 862 -30.12 -5.26 -4.22
C THR A 862 -29.70 -3.86 -3.78
N VAL A 863 -30.50 -3.25 -2.91
CA VAL A 863 -30.32 -1.90 -2.37
C VAL A 863 -30.02 -1.99 -0.87
N PRO A 864 -29.20 -1.10 -0.29
CA PRO A 864 -29.04 -1.04 1.14
C PRO A 864 -30.37 -0.86 1.88
N GLU A 865 -30.51 -1.51 3.04
CA GLU A 865 -31.74 -1.45 3.85
C GLU A 865 -32.13 -0.01 4.21
N ALA A 866 -31.15 0.83 4.50
CA ALA A 866 -31.34 2.25 4.79
C ALA A 866 -31.94 3.01 3.60
N ASP A 867 -31.49 2.74 2.38
CA ASP A 867 -31.97 3.40 1.16
C ASP A 867 -33.35 2.91 0.79
N ALA A 868 -33.65 1.63 1.01
CA ALA A 868 -34.98 1.06 0.83
C ALA A 868 -36.02 1.68 1.76
N ALA A 869 -35.61 2.27 2.86
CA ALA A 869 -36.47 2.98 3.81
C ALA A 869 -36.64 4.46 3.45
N ASP A 870 -35.61 5.12 2.88
CA ASP A 870 -35.54 6.57 2.64
C ASP A 870 -35.62 6.97 1.16
N TYR A 871 -36.56 6.42 0.40
CA TYR A 871 -36.88 6.92 -0.95
C TYR A 871 -38.20 7.69 -0.98
N TRP A 872 -38.35 8.58 -1.97
CA TRP A 872 -39.54 9.40 -2.15
C TRP A 872 -40.78 8.57 -2.51
N LYS A 873 -41.88 8.76 -1.78
CA LYS A 873 -43.15 8.00 -1.89
C LYS A 873 -44.34 8.87 -2.30
N LYS A 874 -44.36 10.16 -1.92
CA LYS A 874 -45.45 11.08 -2.19
C LYS A 874 -44.96 12.53 -2.21
N PRO A 875 -45.73 13.44 -2.89
CA PRO A 875 -45.45 14.88 -2.88
C PRO A 875 -45.27 15.45 -1.46
N GLY A 876 -44.20 16.22 -1.26
CA GLY A 876 -43.78 16.80 0.01
C GLY A 876 -42.77 15.96 0.78
N ASP A 877 -42.45 14.76 0.37
CA ASP A 877 -41.39 13.95 0.99
C ASP A 877 -40.01 14.55 0.70
N VAL A 878 -39.21 14.71 1.79
CA VAL A 878 -37.81 15.12 1.68
C VAL A 878 -36.95 13.90 2.01
N THR A 879 -36.31 13.35 0.99
CA THR A 879 -35.60 12.06 1.06
C THR A 879 -34.23 12.14 0.39
N ALA A 880 -33.31 11.25 0.77
CA ALA A 880 -31.99 11.15 0.15
C ALA A 880 -32.03 10.46 -1.23
N HIS A 881 -33.05 9.61 -1.45
CA HIS A 881 -33.17 8.79 -2.66
C HIS A 881 -34.42 9.17 -3.47
N PRO A 882 -34.31 9.25 -4.81
CA PRO A 882 -35.44 9.45 -5.70
C PRO A 882 -36.48 8.32 -5.58
N LYS A 883 -37.66 8.53 -6.16
CA LYS A 883 -38.60 7.43 -6.34
C LYS A 883 -37.99 6.36 -7.24
N PRO A 884 -38.05 5.07 -6.86
CA PRO A 884 -37.47 3.99 -7.64
C PRO A 884 -38.26 3.82 -8.96
N VAL A 885 -37.54 3.79 -10.08
CA VAL A 885 -38.16 3.63 -11.42
C VAL A 885 -37.30 2.72 -12.29
N PHE A 886 -37.84 1.60 -12.71
CA PHE A 886 -37.18 0.71 -13.64
C PHE A 886 -36.82 1.41 -14.95
N SER A 887 -35.56 1.21 -15.43
CA SER A 887 -35.10 1.78 -16.72
C SER A 887 -35.31 3.31 -16.84
N ASN A 888 -35.16 4.02 -15.74
CA ASN A 888 -35.36 5.47 -15.66
C ASN A 888 -34.50 6.23 -16.67
N SER A 889 -35.13 6.90 -17.65
CA SER A 889 -34.40 7.64 -18.69
C SER A 889 -33.66 8.88 -18.18
N GLN A 890 -33.99 9.38 -16.98
CA GLN A 890 -33.30 10.51 -16.34
C GLN A 890 -31.96 10.12 -15.77
N ARG A 891 -31.71 8.82 -15.53
CA ARG A 891 -30.45 8.25 -15.06
C ARG A 891 -29.94 8.84 -13.75
N PRO A 892 -30.77 8.86 -12.66
CA PRO A 892 -30.32 9.34 -11.35
C PRO A 892 -29.18 8.50 -10.76
N ASP A 893 -29.00 7.27 -11.25
CA ASP A 893 -27.92 6.36 -10.93
C ASP A 893 -26.57 6.72 -11.57
N SER A 894 -26.51 7.69 -12.52
CA SER A 894 -25.27 8.02 -13.23
C SER A 894 -24.22 8.64 -12.34
N PHE A 895 -22.96 8.54 -12.76
CA PHE A 895 -21.81 9.09 -12.04
C PHE A 895 -21.99 10.58 -11.74
N SER A 896 -21.98 10.94 -10.48
CA SER A 896 -22.14 12.32 -10.00
C SER A 896 -21.48 12.49 -8.63
N SER A 897 -21.55 13.67 -8.06
CA SER A 897 -21.07 13.92 -6.69
C SER A 897 -21.80 13.08 -5.63
N ARG A 898 -22.92 12.45 -5.98
CA ARG A 898 -23.67 11.55 -5.09
C ARG A 898 -22.85 10.35 -4.64
N GLN A 899 -21.96 9.84 -5.51
CA GLN A 899 -21.05 8.73 -5.21
C GLN A 899 -19.74 9.19 -4.58
N VAL A 900 -19.47 10.49 -4.53
CA VAL A 900 -18.27 11.03 -3.85
C VAL A 900 -18.55 11.11 -2.35
N LYS A 901 -17.77 10.35 -1.57
CA LYS A 901 -17.92 10.23 -0.12
C LYS A 901 -16.63 10.67 0.58
N SER A 902 -16.76 11.28 1.75
CA SER A 902 -15.58 11.68 2.52
C SER A 902 -14.83 10.47 3.09
N THR A 903 -13.48 10.55 3.08
CA THR A 903 -12.60 9.59 3.76
C THR A 903 -12.15 10.04 5.15
N ASP A 904 -12.71 11.13 5.69
CA ASP A 904 -12.39 11.62 7.03
C ASP A 904 -12.66 10.54 8.07
N ASN A 905 -11.66 10.18 8.86
CA ASN A 905 -11.83 9.15 9.88
C ASN A 905 -10.78 9.22 11.01
N ILE A 906 -11.14 8.56 12.11
CA ILE A 906 -10.27 8.22 13.24
C ILE A 906 -10.45 6.73 13.52
N ARG A 907 -9.34 5.96 13.49
CA ARG A 907 -9.37 4.50 13.60
C ARG A 907 -8.36 3.99 14.63
N LEU A 908 -8.78 3.08 15.50
CA LEU A 908 -7.86 2.27 16.30
C LEU A 908 -7.26 1.20 15.37
N ARG A 909 -5.97 1.35 15.01
CA ARG A 909 -5.27 0.45 14.07
C ARG A 909 -4.73 -0.79 14.75
N GLU A 910 -4.14 -0.61 15.91
CA GLU A 910 -3.48 -1.69 16.65
C GLU A 910 -3.79 -1.55 18.13
N LEU A 911 -3.99 -2.69 18.78
CA LEU A 911 -4.03 -2.83 20.23
C LEU A 911 -3.29 -4.10 20.58
N THR A 912 -2.21 -4.01 21.39
CA THR A 912 -1.44 -5.17 21.83
C THR A 912 -1.36 -5.17 23.35
N VAL A 913 -1.59 -6.33 23.95
CA VAL A 913 -1.41 -6.61 25.37
C VAL A 913 -0.48 -7.80 25.49
N GLY A 914 0.64 -7.65 26.18
CA GLY A 914 1.64 -8.68 26.36
C GLY A 914 1.96 -8.95 27.83
N TYR A 915 2.42 -10.16 28.09
CA TYR A 915 2.92 -10.58 29.41
C TYR A 915 4.21 -11.39 29.24
N ASN A 916 5.29 -10.93 29.86
CA ASN A 916 6.55 -11.64 29.95
C ASN A 916 6.50 -12.59 31.13
N ILE A 917 6.37 -13.88 30.86
CA ILE A 917 6.31 -14.91 31.90
C ILE A 917 7.71 -15.06 32.54
N PRO A 918 7.86 -14.86 33.84
CA PRO A 918 9.15 -15.05 34.51
C PRO A 918 9.60 -16.53 34.44
N VAL A 919 10.56 -16.81 33.58
CA VAL A 919 11.11 -18.16 33.37
C VAL A 919 12.52 -18.27 33.97
N LYS A 920 12.92 -19.48 34.34
CA LYS A 920 14.20 -19.75 34.93
C LYS A 920 14.80 -21.03 34.34
N LYS A 921 16.10 -21.04 34.06
CA LYS A 921 16.95 -22.20 33.80
C LYS A 921 17.26 -22.56 32.33
N TYR A 922 16.30 -22.69 31.42
CA TYR A 922 16.53 -23.10 30.00
C TYR A 922 15.92 -22.15 28.96
N ILE A 923 15.01 -21.30 29.38
CA ILE A 923 14.34 -20.31 28.54
C ILE A 923 14.82 -18.94 29.02
N ASN A 924 15.37 -18.15 28.09
CA ASN A 924 15.82 -16.78 28.34
C ASN A 924 14.65 -15.80 28.38
N ARG A 925 13.66 -16.02 27.52
CA ARG A 925 12.47 -15.17 27.42
C ARG A 925 11.26 -16.01 26.99
N LEU A 926 10.13 -15.80 27.66
CA LEU A 926 8.83 -16.31 27.25
C LEU A 926 7.82 -15.15 27.34
N ARG A 927 7.32 -14.69 26.23
CA ARG A 927 6.28 -13.67 26.18
C ARG A 927 5.05 -14.24 25.47
N VAL A 928 3.88 -14.07 26.06
CA VAL A 928 2.59 -14.32 25.44
C VAL A 928 1.90 -12.99 25.20
N TYR A 929 1.16 -12.86 24.10
CA TYR A 929 0.45 -11.62 23.81
C TYR A 929 -0.82 -11.85 23.01
N PHE A 930 -1.72 -10.90 23.17
CA PHE A 930 -2.90 -10.70 22.35
C PHE A 930 -2.71 -9.42 21.54
N ARG A 931 -3.06 -9.47 20.25
CA ARG A 931 -3.06 -8.31 19.36
C ARG A 931 -4.36 -8.25 18.57
N ALA A 932 -4.95 -7.06 18.48
CA ALA A 932 -6.05 -6.76 17.60
C ALA A 932 -5.60 -5.72 16.56
N ASN A 933 -5.82 -6.03 15.26
CA ASN A 933 -5.56 -5.12 14.16
C ASN A 933 -6.89 -4.59 13.61
N ASN A 934 -6.97 -3.30 13.34
CA ASN A 934 -8.19 -2.58 12.90
C ASN A 934 -9.43 -2.90 13.74
N PRO A 935 -9.34 -3.03 15.08
CA PRO A 935 -10.46 -3.51 15.88
C PRO A 935 -11.67 -2.57 15.84
N TRP A 936 -11.46 -1.27 15.62
CA TRP A 936 -12.52 -0.30 15.71
C TRP A 936 -12.28 0.96 14.84
N LEU A 937 -13.26 1.29 13.99
CA LEU A 937 -13.40 2.59 13.35
C LEU A 937 -14.11 3.51 14.36
N ILE A 938 -13.32 4.35 15.08
CA ILE A 938 -13.81 5.18 16.19
C ILE A 938 -14.81 6.20 15.67
N TRP A 939 -14.47 6.83 14.55
CA TRP A 939 -15.31 7.82 13.88
C TRP A 939 -14.97 7.85 12.38
N ALA A 940 -16.00 8.02 11.56
CA ALA A 940 -15.90 8.36 10.16
C ALA A 940 -17.01 9.35 9.79
N LYS A 941 -16.75 10.24 8.85
CA LYS A 941 -17.75 11.19 8.35
C LYS A 941 -18.78 10.51 7.44
N THR A 942 -18.38 9.43 6.78
CA THR A 942 -19.27 8.61 5.95
C THR A 942 -19.60 7.32 6.68
N ASP A 943 -20.88 7.03 6.85
CA ASP A 943 -21.37 5.82 7.49
C ASP A 943 -21.36 4.62 6.51
N ASN A 944 -21.28 3.41 7.05
CA ASN A 944 -21.44 2.13 6.32
C ASN A 944 -20.48 1.89 5.15
N VAL A 945 -19.37 2.63 5.08
CA VAL A 945 -18.32 2.47 4.07
C VAL A 945 -16.96 2.56 4.74
N ASP A 946 -16.03 1.65 4.41
CA ASP A 946 -14.67 1.76 4.93
C ASP A 946 -13.92 2.89 4.21
N PRO A 947 -13.38 3.89 4.94
CA PRO A 947 -12.65 5.01 4.36
C PRO A 947 -11.23 4.67 3.87
N ASP A 948 -10.73 3.46 4.12
CA ASP A 948 -9.44 2.99 3.60
C ASP A 948 -9.61 2.55 2.14
N VAL A 949 -9.08 3.33 1.22
CA VAL A 949 -9.21 3.15 -0.23
C VAL A 949 -7.86 3.34 -0.92
N ALA A 950 -7.79 3.04 -2.21
CA ALA A 950 -6.64 3.31 -3.07
C ALA A 950 -6.22 4.79 -3.01
N ILE A 951 -4.98 5.08 -3.41
CA ILE A 951 -4.40 6.43 -3.30
C ILE A 951 -5.15 7.46 -4.15
N ASN A 952 -5.73 7.02 -5.28
CA ASN A 952 -6.56 7.82 -6.17
C ASN A 952 -8.00 8.01 -5.68
N GLY A 953 -8.35 7.48 -4.50
CA GLY A 953 -9.70 7.57 -3.95
C GLY A 953 -10.74 6.70 -4.66
N TYR A 954 -10.36 5.84 -5.61
CA TYR A 954 -11.30 4.93 -6.26
C TYR A 954 -11.53 3.70 -5.39
N ARG A 955 -12.74 3.55 -4.91
CA ARG A 955 -13.18 2.37 -4.18
C ARG A 955 -13.83 1.41 -5.15
N GLN A 956 -13.19 0.28 -5.37
CA GLN A 956 -13.70 -0.81 -6.21
C GLN A 956 -14.53 -1.81 -5.41
N VAL A 957 -15.08 -2.81 -6.10
CA VAL A 957 -15.70 -3.98 -5.47
C VAL A 957 -14.58 -4.98 -5.13
N ASP A 958 -13.82 -4.66 -4.10
CA ASP A 958 -12.70 -5.47 -3.63
C ASP A 958 -13.03 -6.21 -2.33
N THR A 959 -12.14 -7.14 -1.94
CA THR A 959 -12.20 -7.75 -0.62
C THR A 959 -12.14 -6.66 0.46
N PRO A 960 -13.14 -6.55 1.35
CA PRO A 960 -13.16 -5.53 2.39
C PRO A 960 -11.94 -5.58 3.31
N GLN A 961 -11.58 -4.43 3.89
CA GLN A 961 -10.53 -4.35 4.91
C GLN A 961 -10.82 -5.27 6.09
N LEU A 962 -9.77 -5.82 6.69
CA LEU A 962 -9.87 -6.81 7.75
C LEU A 962 -9.73 -6.19 9.16
N ARG A 963 -10.51 -6.68 10.09
CA ARG A 963 -10.19 -6.65 11.52
C ARG A 963 -9.74 -8.02 11.98
N SER A 964 -8.67 -8.11 12.75
CA SER A 964 -8.15 -9.39 13.21
C SER A 964 -7.83 -9.40 14.70
N CYS A 965 -7.98 -10.58 15.32
CA CYS A 965 -7.53 -10.89 16.66
C CYS A 965 -6.48 -11.99 16.58
N VAL A 966 -5.31 -11.76 17.16
CA VAL A 966 -4.14 -12.64 17.07
C VAL A 966 -3.63 -12.98 18.47
N PHE A 967 -3.36 -14.24 18.73
CA PHE A 967 -2.64 -14.72 19.91
C PHE A 967 -1.25 -15.16 19.48
N GLY A 968 -0.23 -14.71 20.21
CA GLY A 968 1.14 -14.99 19.87
C GLY A 968 1.98 -15.40 21.08
N VAL A 969 3.08 -16.11 20.77
CA VAL A 969 4.10 -16.51 21.71
C VAL A 969 5.48 -16.22 21.15
N ASN A 970 6.35 -15.60 21.97
CA ASN A 970 7.77 -15.44 21.67
C ASN A 970 8.59 -16.23 22.69
N LEU A 971 9.42 -17.14 22.21
CA LEU A 971 10.33 -17.97 23.00
C LEU A 971 11.77 -17.67 22.61
N GLU A 972 12.67 -17.58 23.57
CA GLU A 972 14.12 -17.48 23.36
C GLU A 972 14.83 -18.44 24.32
N PHE A 973 15.70 -19.29 23.76
CA PHE A 973 16.49 -20.30 24.47
C PHE A 973 17.96 -19.91 24.54
#